data_260f22eff93a63a489cb0748b1fe0da5
#
_entry.id   260f22eff93a63a489cb0748b1fe0da5
#
_cell.length_a   1.000
_cell.length_b   1.000
_cell.length_c   1.000
_cell.angle_alpha   90.00
_cell.angle_beta   90.00
_cell.angle_gamma   90.00
#
_symmetry.space_group_name_H-M   'P 1'
#
loop_
_entity.id
_entity.type
_entity.pdbx_description
1 polymer ?
#
loop_
_entity_poly.entity_id
_entity_poly.type
_entity_poly.pdbx_seq_one_letter_code
_entity_poly.pdbx_strand_id
1 'polypeptide(L)'
;MLALSGFNPLLPKPRDYQTEPLSTIAKDYSRACLSLLNQPQLKSLNLAGILANFNWSRIQTKVSSSPQSSSKNFQKIDPLFLIDLYKKLCRPNPDPTALNSFRSDIQSAEGIYTNVVENLPPIGNLHNLVLPQAVDILSSSGGVIGDIFKPGGRRDSLLLSQMPPAIPETLVAVEDRRFYQHHGVDQIGIVRALLTGYASHGLEGASTITQQLARNLFLNDKVSYRRKLEEMLLAGEIEHQLTKNQILQLYLNLIYFGRDSWGIEKAAETYFNKSVKNLTPVEIAYLIGIIKGPNLYQYPSQRTQRRVQFVLDRMYQAKIIAQPIQLDVKKDLRFAPPDFDHAGYFRDFVIRSIGPAEFKRIAARGAPIRTTLNDQLQSIAQKALRSGLEAYEKSAHRDYWRGPLTNLSVKLARANLAFNKSQELQKLTQEKSTQSLWNESLLNSSSLATQASLSRQNAMAKPATDDTSTPYWLQSLRNAIVKFPPPLSSWRVGLVLNHPMLHIGLANGSIVTLNRQSRIWARPLEFGDLVYVTRIKDSNRWQIVQPPKVNGGVIILNAKTGAILAMVGGFSYQLSAWNRTLSERQPGSLMKPFTYMAALQAGFQPNFLLNDGPFVFPATAKGGHRWKPKNDEDNYVGSRPMRWAFEQSRNTMTADLMSYIGLNPIRALTKEFGLYRHPDTNYPFILGDQNVNLLSICRAYAGIDTGYLPQIQFIAPSISARKGVILQRTPITGVDPITLFQMRYLMQGVVARGTAALAMSNLAPDVAGKTGTTEDSRSTWFVGFTPKIVVGAYVGYDMPRSMGENAVGGTVAAPIVAQIFRQSYKVYAPAEPFPPPPPGVTFFITDRHNGQIESKMDNDTIVEAYRSSRVIEKPERSSL
;
A
#
# COMPACT_ATOMS: atom_id res chain seq x y z
N MET A 1 -2.15 -13.70 43.73
CA MET A 1 -1.12 -13.38 42.73
C MET A 1 0.25 -13.17 43.32
N LEU A 2 0.43 -12.32 44.34
CA LEU A 2 1.74 -12.14 44.99
C LEU A 2 2.28 -13.46 45.69
N ALA A 3 1.39 -14.32 46.14
CA ALA A 3 1.73 -15.61 46.73
C ALA A 3 2.10 -16.71 45.70
N LEU A 4 1.71 -16.53 44.43
CA LEU A 4 1.92 -17.51 43.37
C LEU A 4 3.21 -17.26 42.53
N SER A 5 3.85 -16.08 42.69
CA SER A 5 5.12 -15.80 42.04
C SER A 5 6.25 -16.42 42.82
N GLY A 6 6.55 -17.70 42.70
CA GLY A 6 7.58 -18.45 43.44
C GLY A 6 8.98 -17.82 43.54
N PHE A 7 9.09 -16.51 43.37
CA PHE A 7 10.30 -15.69 43.32
C PHE A 7 10.37 -14.59 44.40
N ASN A 8 9.52 -14.62 45.40
CA ASN A 8 9.69 -13.71 46.53
C ASN A 8 10.44 -14.39 47.67
N PRO A 9 11.71 -14.02 47.97
CA PRO A 9 12.49 -14.61 49.07
C PRO A 9 11.88 -14.37 50.45
N LEU A 10 10.83 -13.53 50.54
CA LEU A 10 10.12 -13.23 51.79
C LEU A 10 8.88 -14.11 52.02
N LEU A 11 8.48 -14.89 51.00
CA LEU A 11 7.40 -15.89 51.17
C LEU A 11 8.03 -17.24 51.53
N PRO A 12 7.49 -17.99 52.46
CA PRO A 12 7.96 -19.33 52.73
C PRO A 12 7.86 -20.18 51.48
N LYS A 13 8.93 -20.93 51.16
CA LYS A 13 8.90 -21.92 50.07
C LYS A 13 7.68 -22.82 50.23
N PRO A 14 7.05 -23.31 49.17
CA PRO A 14 5.92 -24.21 49.23
C PRO A 14 6.38 -25.43 50.08
N ARG A 15 5.98 -25.46 51.31
CA ARG A 15 6.00 -26.65 52.16
C ARG A 15 4.70 -27.38 51.93
N ASP A 16 4.72 -28.67 52.17
CA ASP A 16 3.55 -29.52 52.05
C ASP A 16 2.57 -29.20 53.20
N TYR A 17 1.75 -28.13 53.00
CA TYR A 17 0.80 -27.65 54.01
C TYR A 17 -0.37 -28.60 54.27
N GLN A 18 -0.39 -29.77 53.64
CA GLN A 18 -1.46 -30.76 53.86
C GLN A 18 -1.43 -31.38 55.29
N THR A 19 -0.29 -31.28 55.95
CA THR A 19 -0.07 -31.93 57.26
C THR A 19 0.13 -30.95 58.43
N GLU A 20 0.27 -29.64 58.20
CA GLU A 20 0.52 -28.67 59.25
C GLU A 20 -0.76 -28.07 59.82
N PRO A 21 -0.79 -27.75 61.17
CA PRO A 21 -1.93 -27.11 61.80
C PRO A 21 -2.20 -25.74 61.20
N LEU A 22 -3.48 -25.40 60.91
CA LEU A 22 -3.93 -24.14 60.34
C LEU A 22 -3.41 -22.88 61.09
N SER A 23 -3.17 -23.00 62.42
CA SER A 23 -2.59 -21.92 63.21
C SER A 23 -1.12 -21.61 62.89
N THR A 24 -0.35 -22.57 62.36
CA THR A 24 1.04 -22.39 61.98
C THR A 24 1.11 -21.71 60.62
N ILE A 25 0.28 -22.13 59.68
CA ILE A 25 0.13 -21.55 58.37
C ILE A 25 -0.29 -20.06 58.48
N ALA A 26 -1.28 -19.76 59.33
CA ALA A 26 -1.74 -18.41 59.61
C ALA A 26 -0.67 -17.49 60.19
N LYS A 27 0.18 -18.02 61.10
CA LYS A 27 1.31 -17.30 61.72
C LYS A 27 2.40 -16.96 60.69
N ASP A 28 2.73 -17.89 59.82
CA ASP A 28 3.75 -17.67 58.78
C ASP A 28 3.32 -16.65 57.71
N TYR A 29 2.06 -16.70 57.26
CA TYR A 29 1.50 -15.71 56.37
C TYR A 29 1.33 -14.34 57.03
N SER A 30 0.96 -14.30 58.30
CA SER A 30 0.87 -13.05 59.10
C SER A 30 2.25 -12.40 59.26
N ARG A 31 3.31 -13.16 59.48
CA ARG A 31 4.71 -12.68 59.55
C ARG A 31 5.17 -12.17 58.17
N ALA A 32 4.87 -12.89 57.09
CA ALA A 32 5.21 -12.49 55.73
C ALA A 32 4.49 -11.19 55.33
N CYS A 33 3.20 -11.01 55.62
CA CYS A 33 2.45 -9.78 55.44
C CYS A 33 3.04 -8.61 56.25
N LEU A 34 3.39 -8.83 57.50
CA LEU A 34 4.01 -7.80 58.36
C LEU A 34 5.41 -7.41 57.87
N SER A 35 6.20 -8.35 57.35
CA SER A 35 7.53 -8.07 56.77
C SER A 35 7.45 -7.28 55.45
N LEU A 36 6.45 -7.55 54.63
CA LEU A 36 6.18 -6.79 53.42
C LEU A 36 5.77 -5.34 53.73
N LEU A 37 4.94 -5.11 54.73
CA LEU A 37 4.50 -3.77 55.13
C LEU A 37 5.61 -2.96 55.83
N ASN A 38 6.64 -3.63 56.35
CA ASN A 38 7.78 -2.96 57.00
C ASN A 38 8.93 -2.58 56.07
N GLN A 39 8.83 -2.87 54.77
CA GLN A 39 9.82 -2.40 53.82
C GLN A 39 9.81 -0.87 53.68
N PRO A 40 11.01 -0.22 53.68
CA PRO A 40 11.10 1.26 53.66
C PRO A 40 10.34 1.93 52.52
N GLN A 41 10.22 1.24 51.37
CA GLN A 41 9.55 1.69 50.17
C GLN A 41 8.01 1.67 50.25
N LEU A 42 7.45 0.81 51.14
CA LEU A 42 6.00 0.75 51.40
C LEU A 42 5.60 1.60 52.60
N LYS A 43 6.50 1.85 53.54
CA LYS A 43 6.28 2.81 54.65
C LYS A 43 6.08 4.24 54.12
N SER A 44 6.74 4.64 53.03
CA SER A 44 6.57 5.99 52.44
C SER A 44 5.20 6.20 51.80
N LEU A 45 4.41 5.16 51.57
CA LEU A 45 3.12 5.19 50.88
C LEU A 45 1.91 5.49 51.78
N ASN A 46 2.09 5.68 53.09
CA ASN A 46 1.02 5.91 54.05
C ASN A 46 -0.26 5.09 53.78
N LEU A 47 -0.08 3.76 53.57
CA LEU A 47 -1.16 2.83 53.23
C LEU A 47 -2.33 2.86 54.22
N ALA A 48 -2.05 3.11 55.47
CA ALA A 48 -3.05 3.25 56.53
C ALA A 48 -3.92 4.49 56.35
N GLY A 49 -3.35 5.64 55.92
CA GLY A 49 -4.06 6.90 55.63
C GLY A 49 -4.89 6.82 54.34
N ILE A 50 -4.39 6.11 53.34
CA ILE A 50 -5.10 5.91 52.04
C ILE A 50 -6.31 4.99 52.26
N LEU A 51 -6.21 3.93 53.04
CA LEU A 51 -7.29 3.01 53.36
C LEU A 51 -8.36 3.62 54.28
N ALA A 52 -7.99 4.54 55.17
CA ALA A 52 -8.94 5.24 56.06
C ALA A 52 -9.79 6.27 55.34
N ASN A 53 -9.28 6.90 54.28
CA ASN A 53 -10.00 7.94 53.52
C ASN A 53 -10.76 7.38 52.29
N PHE A 54 -10.89 6.08 52.14
CA PHE A 54 -11.53 5.45 51.00
C PHE A 54 -13.06 5.45 51.13
N ASN A 55 -13.77 6.13 50.23
CA ASN A 55 -15.24 6.23 50.26
C ASN A 55 -15.90 4.98 49.66
N TRP A 56 -16.26 4.05 50.52
CA TRP A 56 -16.80 2.73 50.20
C TRP A 56 -18.23 2.78 49.59
N SER A 57 -18.99 3.82 49.82
CA SER A 57 -20.39 3.92 49.33
C SER A 57 -20.53 4.08 47.82
N ARG A 58 -19.48 4.55 47.15
CA ARG A 58 -19.49 4.71 45.68
C ARG A 58 -19.30 3.42 44.87
N ILE A 59 -18.89 2.34 45.49
CA ILE A 59 -18.60 1.07 44.83
C ILE A 59 -19.82 0.18 44.73
N GLN A 60 -20.71 0.21 45.71
CA GLN A 60 -21.90 -0.63 45.74
C GLN A 60 -22.94 -0.30 44.65
N THR A 61 -22.98 0.91 44.16
CA THR A 61 -24.00 1.38 43.18
C THR A 61 -23.69 1.03 41.73
N LYS A 62 -22.48 0.57 41.38
CA LYS A 62 -22.10 0.25 39.99
C LYS A 62 -21.98 -1.24 39.64
N VAL A 63 -22.12 -2.13 40.59
CA VAL A 63 -22.01 -3.58 40.36
C VAL A 63 -23.34 -4.21 39.90
N SER A 64 -24.46 -3.48 40.03
CA SER A 64 -25.81 -4.00 39.74
C SER A 64 -26.34 -3.78 38.33
N SER A 65 -25.58 -3.19 37.41
CA SER A 65 -26.07 -2.87 36.08
C SER A 65 -25.14 -3.32 34.95
N SER A 66 -25.06 -4.63 34.66
CA SER A 66 -24.65 -5.12 33.34
C SER A 66 -25.26 -6.51 33.05
N PRO A 67 -25.77 -6.75 31.84
CA PRO A 67 -26.53 -7.96 31.52
C PRO A 67 -25.65 -9.17 31.32
N GLN A 68 -26.19 -10.31 31.65
CA GLN A 68 -25.68 -11.65 31.56
C GLN A 68 -25.19 -12.03 30.13
N SER A 69 -23.98 -12.58 30.05
CA SER A 69 -23.64 -13.54 29.01
C SER A 69 -22.95 -14.75 29.65
N SER A 70 -23.52 -15.90 29.34
CA SER A 70 -23.23 -17.22 29.90
C SER A 70 -21.82 -17.71 29.60
N SER A 71 -20.99 -17.80 30.61
CA SER A 71 -19.95 -18.85 30.69
C SER A 71 -19.76 -19.18 32.18
N LYS A 72 -20.25 -20.35 32.54
CA LYS A 72 -20.13 -20.92 33.90
C LYS A 72 -18.65 -21.15 34.24
N ASN A 73 -18.29 -20.76 35.46
CA ASN A 73 -17.10 -21.13 36.23
C ASN A 73 -15.81 -20.30 35.99
N PHE A 74 -15.89 -18.98 36.15
CA PHE A 74 -14.78 -18.19 36.70
C PHE A 74 -15.40 -17.10 37.58
N GLN A 75 -15.47 -17.35 38.91
CA GLN A 75 -15.72 -16.26 39.84
C GLN A 75 -14.57 -15.25 39.69
N LYS A 76 -14.93 -14.01 39.38
CA LYS A 76 -14.00 -12.88 39.40
C LYS A 76 -13.34 -12.85 40.77
N ILE A 77 -12.02 -12.91 40.82
CA ILE A 77 -11.32 -12.52 42.03
C ILE A 77 -11.54 -11.03 42.19
N ASP A 78 -12.53 -10.70 43.04
CA ASP A 78 -12.88 -9.32 43.34
C ASP A 78 -11.68 -8.69 44.05
N PRO A 79 -11.20 -7.50 43.64
CA PRO A 79 -10.22 -6.75 44.44
C PRO A 79 -10.67 -6.52 45.89
N LEU A 80 -11.98 -6.43 46.13
CA LEU A 80 -12.59 -6.40 47.44
C LEU A 80 -12.28 -7.70 48.23
N PHE A 81 -12.21 -8.84 47.57
CA PHE A 81 -11.83 -10.11 48.17
C PHE A 81 -10.41 -10.08 48.76
N LEU A 82 -9.43 -9.48 48.06
CA LEU A 82 -8.06 -9.35 48.58
C LEU A 82 -7.97 -8.43 49.80
N ILE A 83 -8.79 -7.38 49.85
CA ILE A 83 -8.85 -6.45 50.98
C ILE A 83 -9.61 -7.08 52.12
N ASP A 84 -10.71 -7.79 51.84
CA ASP A 84 -11.45 -8.53 52.84
C ASP A 84 -10.65 -9.71 53.42
N LEU A 85 -9.90 -10.39 52.53
CA LEU A 85 -8.93 -11.42 52.88
C LEU A 85 -7.80 -10.86 53.76
N TYR A 86 -7.25 -9.67 53.44
CA TYR A 86 -6.29 -8.97 54.25
C TYR A 86 -6.85 -8.65 55.62
N LYS A 87 -8.10 -8.10 55.71
CA LYS A 87 -8.76 -7.78 56.95
C LYS A 87 -9.07 -9.03 57.79
N LYS A 88 -9.32 -10.18 57.20
CA LYS A 88 -9.63 -11.45 57.89
C LYS A 88 -8.40 -12.24 58.32
N LEU A 89 -7.33 -12.20 57.54
CA LEU A 89 -6.11 -12.98 57.75
C LEU A 89 -5.05 -12.23 58.55
N CYS A 90 -4.99 -10.90 58.47
CA CYS A 90 -3.99 -10.11 59.20
C CYS A 90 -4.46 -9.62 60.57
N ARG A 91 -5.52 -10.18 61.13
CA ARG A 91 -5.93 -9.96 62.51
C ARG A 91 -5.22 -10.92 63.45
N PRO A 92 -5.05 -10.56 64.73
CA PRO A 92 -4.36 -11.43 65.72
C PRO A 92 -5.04 -12.79 65.96
N ASN A 93 -6.33 -12.93 65.69
CA ASN A 93 -7.10 -14.18 65.72
C ASN A 93 -7.99 -14.27 64.46
N PRO A 94 -7.57 -14.92 63.38
CA PRO A 94 -8.38 -15.11 62.18
C PRO A 94 -9.51 -16.11 62.37
N ASP A 95 -10.70 -15.85 61.81
CA ASP A 95 -11.86 -16.72 61.82
C ASP A 95 -11.55 -18.07 61.10
N PRO A 96 -11.86 -19.22 61.75
CA PRO A 96 -11.61 -20.55 61.16
C PRO A 96 -12.35 -20.79 59.82
N THR A 97 -13.51 -20.19 59.60
CA THR A 97 -14.23 -20.30 58.34
C THR A 97 -13.58 -19.53 57.20
N ALA A 98 -12.98 -18.38 57.52
CA ALA A 98 -12.15 -17.65 56.56
C ALA A 98 -10.87 -18.36 56.15
N LEU A 99 -10.26 -19.12 57.07
CA LEU A 99 -9.08 -19.95 56.80
C LEU A 99 -9.40 -21.15 55.91
N ASN A 100 -10.56 -21.77 56.04
CA ASN A 100 -10.99 -22.89 55.20
C ASN A 100 -11.34 -22.40 53.78
N SER A 101 -12.02 -21.27 53.66
CA SER A 101 -12.24 -20.62 52.34
C SER A 101 -10.93 -20.29 51.64
N PHE A 102 -9.97 -19.73 52.39
CA PHE A 102 -8.65 -19.40 51.84
C PHE A 102 -7.85 -20.64 51.38
N ARG A 103 -7.97 -21.78 52.12
CA ARG A 103 -7.36 -23.06 51.72
C ARG A 103 -7.96 -23.58 50.41
N SER A 104 -9.28 -23.50 50.23
CA SER A 104 -9.96 -23.86 49.00
C SER A 104 -9.53 -22.96 47.82
N ASP A 105 -9.38 -21.66 48.10
CA ASP A 105 -8.94 -20.68 47.06
C ASP A 105 -7.47 -20.90 46.70
N ILE A 106 -6.59 -21.26 47.64
CA ILE A 106 -5.20 -21.64 47.36
C ILE A 106 -5.15 -22.89 46.49
N GLN A 107 -5.89 -23.96 46.84
CA GLN A 107 -5.92 -25.18 46.04
C GLN A 107 -6.43 -24.95 44.63
N SER A 108 -7.43 -24.12 44.48
CA SER A 108 -7.93 -23.69 43.17
C SER A 108 -6.88 -22.88 42.38
N ALA A 109 -6.15 -22.00 43.07
CA ALA A 109 -5.07 -21.20 42.46
C ALA A 109 -3.85 -22.07 42.08
N GLU A 110 -3.50 -23.08 42.91
CA GLU A 110 -2.46 -24.06 42.57
C GLU A 110 -2.84 -24.90 41.35
N GLY A 111 -4.10 -25.35 41.25
CA GLY A 111 -4.59 -26.05 40.07
C GLY A 111 -4.52 -25.22 38.80
N ILE A 112 -4.86 -23.93 38.90
CA ILE A 112 -4.73 -22.99 37.78
C ILE A 112 -3.25 -22.77 37.40
N TYR A 113 -2.38 -22.58 38.41
CA TYR A 113 -0.95 -22.38 38.18
C TYR A 113 -0.31 -23.63 37.54
N THR A 114 -0.56 -24.82 38.05
CA THR A 114 -0.05 -26.09 37.50
C THR A 114 -0.51 -26.28 36.07
N ASN A 115 -1.81 -26.06 35.79
CA ASN A 115 -2.35 -26.16 34.44
C ASN A 115 -1.71 -25.13 33.47
N VAL A 116 -1.41 -23.91 33.95
CA VAL A 116 -0.73 -22.89 33.13
C VAL A 116 0.70 -23.29 32.85
N VAL A 117 1.46 -23.76 33.89
CA VAL A 117 2.85 -24.16 33.72
C VAL A 117 3.01 -25.35 32.77
N GLU A 118 2.15 -26.38 32.91
CA GLU A 118 2.14 -27.54 32.01
C GLU A 118 1.82 -27.20 30.54
N ASN A 119 1.07 -26.14 30.32
CA ASN A 119 0.66 -25.72 28.98
C ASN A 119 1.40 -24.46 28.47
N LEU A 120 2.49 -24.04 29.13
CA LEU A 120 3.33 -22.94 28.63
C LEU A 120 3.97 -23.33 27.30
N PRO A 121 3.99 -22.43 26.33
CA PRO A 121 4.72 -22.65 25.08
C PRO A 121 6.23 -22.82 25.39
N PRO A 122 6.93 -23.73 24.69
CA PRO A 122 8.38 -23.89 24.86
C PRO A 122 9.11 -22.63 24.38
N ILE A 123 9.95 -22.06 25.22
CA ILE A 123 10.69 -20.83 24.92
C ILE A 123 11.87 -21.10 23.98
N GLY A 124 12.46 -22.29 24.05
CA GLY A 124 13.68 -22.60 23.30
C GLY A 124 14.88 -21.75 23.73
N ASN A 125 15.92 -21.71 22.92
CA ASN A 125 17.10 -20.87 23.17
C ASN A 125 16.93 -19.51 22.49
N LEU A 126 16.65 -18.47 23.26
CA LEU A 126 16.42 -17.10 22.76
C LEU A 126 17.68 -16.44 22.19
N HIS A 127 18.88 -16.88 22.54
CA HIS A 127 20.11 -16.38 21.92
C HIS A 127 20.22 -16.73 20.44
N ASN A 128 19.58 -17.83 20.03
CA ASN A 128 19.54 -18.29 18.64
C ASN A 128 18.25 -17.85 17.92
N LEU A 129 17.44 -16.99 18.53
CA LEU A 129 16.20 -16.51 17.92
C LEU A 129 16.50 -15.60 16.73
N VAL A 130 16.27 -16.11 15.53
CA VAL A 130 16.32 -15.32 14.30
C VAL A 130 14.92 -14.77 14.01
N LEU A 131 14.75 -13.47 14.18
CA LEU A 131 13.51 -12.82 13.79
C LEU A 131 13.35 -12.87 12.27
N PRO A 132 12.15 -13.18 11.75
CA PRO A 132 11.88 -13.10 10.33
C PRO A 132 12.16 -11.68 9.84
N GLN A 133 13.10 -11.51 8.91
CA GLN A 133 13.40 -10.23 8.30
C GLN A 133 12.56 -10.03 7.04
N ALA A 134 12.24 -8.79 6.73
CA ALA A 134 11.75 -8.42 5.42
C ALA A 134 12.89 -8.62 4.40
N VAL A 135 12.52 -9.08 3.20
CA VAL A 135 13.42 -9.13 2.06
C VAL A 135 13.08 -7.96 1.17
N ASP A 136 13.97 -6.99 1.08
CA ASP A 136 13.78 -5.85 0.20
C ASP A 136 13.74 -6.26 -1.27
N ILE A 137 12.80 -5.68 -2.00
CA ILE A 137 12.73 -5.77 -3.46
C ILE A 137 13.31 -4.46 -3.99
N LEU A 138 14.41 -4.57 -4.71
CA LEU A 138 15.11 -3.43 -5.28
C LEU A 138 14.84 -3.31 -6.77
N SER A 139 14.77 -2.09 -7.27
CA SER A 139 14.85 -1.80 -8.70
C SER A 139 16.22 -2.19 -9.27
N SER A 140 16.41 -2.08 -10.57
CA SER A 140 17.70 -2.33 -11.22
C SER A 140 18.79 -1.33 -10.79
N SER A 141 18.41 -0.11 -10.40
CA SER A 141 19.31 0.92 -9.86
C SER A 141 19.64 0.71 -8.37
N GLY A 142 18.88 -0.11 -7.66
CA GLY A 142 19.04 -0.36 -6.22
C GLY A 142 18.05 0.41 -5.34
N GLY A 143 17.14 1.17 -5.94
CA GLY A 143 16.06 1.81 -5.18
C GLY A 143 15.09 0.77 -4.61
N VAL A 144 14.64 0.94 -3.36
CA VAL A 144 13.66 0.05 -2.73
C VAL A 144 12.28 0.30 -3.36
N ILE A 145 11.68 -0.74 -3.95
CA ILE A 145 10.34 -0.71 -4.57
C ILE A 145 9.30 -1.46 -3.74
N GLY A 146 9.73 -2.09 -2.67
CA GLY A 146 8.91 -2.80 -1.72
C GLY A 146 9.69 -3.85 -0.97
N ASP A 147 8.98 -4.63 -0.19
CA ASP A 147 9.52 -5.72 0.59
C ASP A 147 8.60 -6.93 0.58
N ILE A 148 9.17 -8.10 0.83
CA ILE A 148 8.43 -9.35 1.03
C ILE A 148 8.61 -9.79 2.47
N PHE A 149 7.52 -10.08 3.16
CA PHE A 149 7.53 -10.54 4.54
C PHE A 149 6.42 -11.56 4.80
N LYS A 150 6.63 -12.42 5.78
CA LYS A 150 5.55 -13.19 6.37
C LYS A 150 4.71 -12.27 7.28
N PRO A 151 3.44 -12.58 7.56
CA PRO A 151 2.68 -11.87 8.59
C PRO A 151 3.52 -11.76 9.88
N GLY A 152 3.73 -10.54 10.37
CA GLY A 152 4.62 -10.25 11.51
C GLY A 152 6.12 -10.17 11.19
N GLY A 153 6.53 -10.17 9.91
CA GLY A 153 7.93 -10.22 9.50
C GLY A 153 8.47 -8.99 8.73
N ARG A 154 7.69 -7.94 8.55
CA ARG A 154 8.18 -6.70 7.91
C ARG A 154 8.99 -5.89 8.91
N ARG A 155 10.27 -6.23 9.06
CA ARG A 155 11.20 -5.60 10.00
C ARG A 155 12.63 -5.59 9.49
N ASP A 156 13.36 -4.58 9.91
CA ASP A 156 14.79 -4.46 9.76
C ASP A 156 15.40 -4.46 11.16
N SER A 157 16.13 -5.52 11.50
CA SER A 157 16.65 -5.70 12.83
C SER A 157 17.98 -4.96 13.02
N LEU A 158 18.07 -4.16 14.08
CA LEU A 158 19.26 -3.43 14.47
C LEU A 158 19.82 -3.95 15.81
N LEU A 159 21.15 -3.88 15.96
CA LEU A 159 21.75 -4.00 17.28
C LEU A 159 21.38 -2.77 18.12
N LEU A 160 21.26 -2.96 19.44
CA LEU A 160 20.92 -1.86 20.35
C LEU A 160 21.95 -0.71 20.25
N SER A 161 23.23 -1.04 20.02
CA SER A 161 24.33 -0.09 19.81
C SER A 161 24.21 0.75 18.52
N GLN A 162 23.39 0.31 17.57
CA GLN A 162 23.13 1.03 16.32
C GLN A 162 21.96 2.01 16.45
N MET A 163 21.19 1.92 17.54
CA MET A 163 20.07 2.81 17.83
C MET A 163 20.55 4.02 18.64
N PRO A 164 20.04 5.22 18.40
CA PRO A 164 20.28 6.36 19.29
C PRO A 164 19.88 6.04 20.73
N PRO A 165 20.69 6.36 21.76
CA PRO A 165 20.39 6.06 23.17
C PRO A 165 19.02 6.58 23.61
N ALA A 166 18.58 7.70 23.08
CA ALA A 166 17.28 8.30 23.37
C ALA A 166 16.10 7.36 23.08
N ILE A 167 16.24 6.36 22.19
CA ILE A 167 15.15 5.42 21.85
C ILE A 167 14.91 4.44 23.01
N PRO A 168 15.87 3.58 23.41
CA PRO A 168 15.67 2.67 24.53
C PRO A 168 15.40 3.39 25.85
N GLU A 169 16.03 4.53 26.08
CA GLU A 169 15.79 5.36 27.29
C GLU A 169 14.36 5.88 27.34
N THR A 170 13.83 6.39 26.21
CA THR A 170 12.42 6.84 26.11
C THR A 170 11.46 5.66 26.33
N LEU A 171 11.73 4.50 25.73
CA LEU A 171 10.90 3.31 25.92
C LEU A 171 10.83 2.94 27.42
N VAL A 172 11.96 2.88 28.11
CA VAL A 172 12.03 2.58 29.55
C VAL A 172 11.30 3.67 30.36
N ALA A 173 11.51 4.94 30.08
CA ALA A 173 10.87 6.04 30.79
C ALA A 173 9.34 6.06 30.66
N VAL A 174 8.79 5.54 29.56
CA VAL A 174 7.36 5.57 29.24
C VAL A 174 6.65 4.28 29.64
N GLU A 175 7.20 3.13 29.28
CA GLU A 175 6.54 1.84 29.43
C GLU A 175 6.93 1.13 30.74
N ASP A 176 8.18 1.31 31.23
CA ASP A 176 8.68 0.52 32.36
C ASP A 176 9.82 1.24 33.10
N ARG A 177 9.50 2.26 33.90
CA ARG A 177 10.51 3.11 34.59
C ARG A 177 11.47 2.35 35.47
N ARG A 178 11.09 1.19 35.96
CA ARG A 178 11.91 0.37 36.85
C ARG A 178 12.48 -0.87 36.19
N PHE A 179 12.52 -0.84 34.85
CA PHE A 179 12.97 -1.96 34.01
C PHE A 179 14.28 -2.60 34.49
N TYR A 180 15.25 -1.78 34.89
CA TYR A 180 16.54 -2.29 35.39
C TYR A 180 16.52 -2.76 36.86
N GLN A 181 15.39 -2.59 37.58
CA GLN A 181 15.27 -2.87 39.02
C GLN A 181 14.45 -4.13 39.33
N HIS A 182 13.82 -4.74 38.34
CA HIS A 182 13.03 -5.95 38.50
C HIS A 182 13.47 -7.07 37.55
N HIS A 183 13.02 -8.28 37.80
CA HIS A 183 13.32 -9.47 36.99
C HIS A 183 12.02 -9.99 36.33
N GLY A 184 11.64 -9.39 35.23
CA GLY A 184 10.46 -9.75 34.43
C GLY A 184 9.16 -9.14 34.90
N VAL A 185 8.92 -9.06 36.20
CA VAL A 185 7.69 -8.55 36.81
C VAL A 185 7.98 -7.41 37.79
N ASP A 186 7.37 -6.25 37.61
CA ASP A 186 7.44 -5.15 38.55
C ASP A 186 6.38 -5.26 39.65
N GLN A 187 6.72 -5.90 40.77
CA GLN A 187 5.81 -6.11 41.90
C GLN A 187 5.33 -4.79 42.52
N ILE A 188 6.21 -3.79 42.65
CA ILE A 188 5.86 -2.48 43.19
C ILE A 188 4.97 -1.71 42.20
N GLY A 189 5.22 -1.85 40.92
CA GLY A 189 4.38 -1.32 39.84
C GLY A 189 2.95 -1.90 39.88
N ILE A 190 2.81 -3.19 40.17
CA ILE A 190 1.50 -3.85 40.33
C ILE A 190 0.75 -3.27 41.52
N VAL A 191 1.41 -3.18 42.67
CA VAL A 191 0.80 -2.62 43.90
C VAL A 191 0.35 -1.17 43.66
N ARG A 192 1.22 -0.36 43.05
CA ARG A 192 0.89 1.03 42.69
C ARG A 192 -0.31 1.11 41.75
N ALA A 193 -0.36 0.27 40.68
CA ALA A 193 -1.44 0.26 39.73
C ALA A 193 -2.77 -0.18 40.36
N LEU A 194 -2.74 -1.11 41.29
CA LEU A 194 -3.90 -1.51 42.10
C LEU A 194 -4.41 -0.34 42.94
N LEU A 195 -3.51 0.41 43.56
CA LEU A 195 -3.89 1.57 44.41
C LEU A 195 -4.39 2.75 43.59
N THR A 196 -3.76 3.06 42.44
CA THR A 196 -4.13 4.17 41.57
C THR A 196 -5.29 3.83 40.62
N GLY A 197 -5.38 2.58 40.18
CA GLY A 197 -6.46 2.10 39.28
C GLY A 197 -7.83 2.12 39.97
N TYR A 198 -7.85 1.96 41.29
CA TYR A 198 -9.05 2.13 42.08
C TYR A 198 -9.59 3.58 42.08
N ALA A 199 -8.69 4.54 41.94
CA ALA A 199 -9.06 5.96 41.92
C ALA A 199 -9.42 6.49 40.51
N SER A 200 -8.97 5.86 39.41
CA SER A 200 -9.02 6.42 38.05
C SER A 200 -9.69 5.55 36.97
N HIS A 201 -10.44 4.52 37.31
CA HIS A 201 -11.23 3.69 36.36
C HIS A 201 -10.39 2.95 35.29
N GLY A 202 -9.12 2.56 35.55
CA GLY A 202 -8.37 1.76 34.62
C GLY A 202 -7.09 1.17 35.24
N LEU A 203 -6.92 -0.16 35.19
CA LEU A 203 -5.67 -0.86 35.50
C LEU A 203 -4.63 -0.61 34.39
N GLU A 204 -4.26 0.65 34.16
CA GLU A 204 -3.28 1.02 33.13
C GLU A 204 -1.88 1.18 33.74
N GLY A 205 -0.88 0.52 33.11
CA GLY A 205 0.53 0.78 33.34
C GLY A 205 1.29 -0.19 34.27
N ALA A 206 0.78 -1.40 34.51
CA ALA A 206 1.43 -2.42 35.36
C ALA A 206 2.18 -3.51 34.57
N SER A 207 2.15 -3.53 33.25
CA SER A 207 2.85 -4.54 32.45
C SER A 207 4.26 -4.06 32.13
N THR A 208 5.26 -4.91 32.40
CA THR A 208 6.68 -4.62 32.09
C THR A 208 6.98 -4.81 30.59
N ILE A 209 8.10 -4.25 30.13
CA ILE A 209 8.61 -4.47 28.76
C ILE A 209 8.80 -5.96 28.51
N THR A 210 9.32 -6.72 29.47
CA THR A 210 9.54 -8.16 29.34
C THR A 210 8.23 -8.94 29.23
N GLN A 211 7.17 -8.56 29.96
CA GLN A 211 5.85 -9.15 29.82
C GLN A 211 5.22 -8.85 28.45
N GLN A 212 5.42 -7.63 27.93
CA GLN A 212 4.97 -7.28 26.58
C GLN A 212 5.75 -8.09 25.53
N LEU A 213 7.05 -8.31 25.73
CA LEU A 213 7.87 -9.15 24.86
C LEU A 213 7.39 -10.60 24.88
N ALA A 214 7.14 -11.18 26.06
CA ALA A 214 6.60 -12.52 26.22
C ALA A 214 5.28 -12.70 25.46
N ARG A 215 4.36 -11.75 25.60
CA ARG A 215 3.09 -11.74 24.87
C ARG A 215 3.31 -11.77 23.35
N ASN A 216 4.17 -10.90 22.83
CA ASN A 216 4.39 -10.78 21.39
C ASN A 216 5.14 -11.96 20.77
N LEU A 217 5.94 -12.69 21.54
CA LEU A 217 6.70 -13.86 21.06
C LEU A 217 5.88 -15.16 21.12
N PHE A 218 5.13 -15.37 22.19
CA PHE A 218 4.63 -16.70 22.55
C PHE A 218 3.12 -16.80 22.70
N LEU A 219 2.41 -15.66 22.86
CA LEU A 219 0.99 -15.67 23.23
C LEU A 219 0.12 -15.02 22.14
N ASN A 220 -1.20 -15.17 22.28
CA ASN A 220 -2.17 -14.58 21.39
C ASN A 220 -2.80 -13.28 21.97
N ASP A 221 -3.56 -12.55 21.16
CA ASP A 221 -4.15 -11.24 21.54
C ASP A 221 -5.40 -11.34 22.44
N LYS A 222 -5.91 -12.54 22.73
CA LYS A 222 -7.10 -12.70 23.59
C LYS A 222 -6.81 -12.27 25.03
N VAL A 223 -7.50 -11.26 25.51
CA VAL A 223 -7.35 -10.76 26.89
C VAL A 223 -7.96 -11.74 27.89
N SER A 224 -7.14 -12.31 28.78
CA SER A 224 -7.60 -13.18 29.87
C SER A 224 -6.64 -13.14 31.06
N TYR A 225 -7.12 -13.46 32.25
CA TYR A 225 -6.26 -13.59 33.44
C TYR A 225 -5.22 -14.69 33.28
N ARG A 226 -5.60 -15.82 32.65
CA ARG A 226 -4.70 -16.91 32.33
C ARG A 226 -3.51 -16.42 31.50
N ARG A 227 -3.78 -15.69 30.39
CA ARG A 227 -2.73 -15.10 29.56
C ARG A 227 -1.84 -14.16 30.39
N LYS A 228 -2.40 -13.38 31.32
CA LYS A 228 -1.59 -12.49 32.16
C LYS A 228 -0.64 -13.26 33.07
N LEU A 229 -1.05 -14.40 33.57
CA LEU A 229 -0.17 -15.31 34.34
C LEU A 229 0.90 -15.92 33.42
N GLU A 230 0.54 -16.36 32.22
CA GLU A 230 1.48 -16.84 31.22
C GLU A 230 2.53 -15.78 30.89
N GLU A 231 2.11 -14.50 30.66
CA GLU A 231 3.02 -13.35 30.43
C GLU A 231 4.03 -13.20 31.60
N MET A 232 3.59 -13.34 32.83
CA MET A 232 4.46 -13.17 33.99
C MET A 232 5.50 -14.29 34.11
N LEU A 233 5.10 -15.55 33.91
CA LEU A 233 5.98 -16.73 33.98
C LEU A 233 7.00 -16.69 32.84
N LEU A 234 6.55 -16.44 31.62
CA LEU A 234 7.43 -16.32 30.45
C LEU A 234 8.39 -15.13 30.57
N ALA A 235 7.98 -14.03 31.20
CA ALA A 235 8.85 -12.88 31.42
C ALA A 235 10.00 -13.22 32.37
N GLY A 236 9.75 -14.03 33.41
CA GLY A 236 10.80 -14.55 34.30
C GLY A 236 11.80 -15.40 33.53
N GLU A 237 11.33 -16.31 32.70
CA GLU A 237 12.18 -17.18 31.90
C GLU A 237 13.00 -16.42 30.85
N ILE A 238 12.41 -15.39 30.20
CA ILE A 238 13.14 -14.52 29.28
C ILE A 238 14.29 -13.81 30.00
N GLU A 239 14.09 -13.32 31.20
CA GLU A 239 15.12 -12.61 31.97
C GLU A 239 16.21 -13.57 32.55
N HIS A 240 15.94 -14.88 32.63
CA HIS A 240 16.98 -15.87 32.88
C HIS A 240 17.90 -16.07 31.69
N GLN A 241 17.39 -15.99 30.46
CA GLN A 241 18.18 -16.22 29.26
C GLN A 241 18.82 -14.96 28.71
N LEU A 242 18.17 -13.80 28.80
CA LEU A 242 18.59 -12.55 28.17
C LEU A 242 18.92 -11.45 29.15
N THR A 243 19.98 -10.70 28.87
CA THR A 243 20.27 -9.45 29.59
C THR A 243 19.24 -8.37 29.28
N LYS A 244 19.11 -7.34 30.11
CA LYS A 244 18.22 -6.19 29.92
C LYS A 244 18.42 -5.53 28.57
N ASN A 245 19.64 -5.36 28.10
CA ASN A 245 19.95 -4.78 26.81
C ASN A 245 19.51 -5.67 25.64
N GLN A 246 19.65 -6.98 25.77
CA GLN A 246 19.16 -7.93 24.77
C GLN A 246 17.63 -7.96 24.72
N ILE A 247 16.95 -7.81 25.85
CA ILE A 247 15.50 -7.69 25.94
C ILE A 247 15.02 -6.41 25.23
N LEU A 248 15.64 -5.25 25.47
CA LEU A 248 15.33 -4.00 24.79
C LEU A 248 15.57 -4.09 23.28
N GLN A 249 16.71 -4.67 22.88
CA GLN A 249 17.01 -4.90 21.47
C GLN A 249 15.94 -5.77 20.81
N LEU A 250 15.60 -6.88 21.41
CA LEU A 250 14.61 -7.82 20.89
C LEU A 250 13.22 -7.17 20.82
N TYR A 251 12.83 -6.44 21.87
CA TYR A 251 11.56 -5.74 21.93
C TYR A 251 11.42 -4.69 20.83
N LEU A 252 12.40 -3.80 20.69
CA LEU A 252 12.40 -2.71 19.69
C LEU A 252 12.44 -3.25 18.26
N ASN A 253 13.00 -4.42 18.03
CA ASN A 253 12.99 -5.08 16.73
C ASN A 253 11.72 -5.91 16.48
N LEU A 254 10.96 -6.28 17.51
CA LEU A 254 9.83 -7.18 17.39
C LEU A 254 8.49 -6.49 17.29
N ILE A 255 8.30 -5.38 18.02
CA ILE A 255 6.98 -4.81 18.25
C ILE A 255 6.37 -4.19 16.99
N TYR A 256 5.03 -4.25 16.91
CA TYR A 256 4.25 -3.65 15.84
C TYR A 256 4.00 -2.17 16.08
N PHE A 257 4.29 -1.34 15.07
CA PHE A 257 4.13 0.11 15.09
C PHE A 257 2.97 0.64 14.23
N GLY A 258 2.18 -0.22 13.60
CA GLY A 258 1.16 0.18 12.63
C GLY A 258 1.70 0.27 11.20
N ARG A 259 0.81 0.50 10.22
CA ARG A 259 1.14 0.60 8.79
C ARG A 259 2.02 -0.56 8.30
N ASP A 260 1.72 -1.79 8.77
CA ASP A 260 2.48 -3.01 8.48
C ASP A 260 3.97 -2.94 8.81
N SER A 261 4.38 -2.05 9.73
CA SER A 261 5.77 -1.92 10.18
C SER A 261 5.99 -2.61 11.52
N TRP A 262 6.97 -3.49 11.55
CA TRP A 262 7.43 -4.23 12.71
C TRP A 262 8.89 -3.88 12.99
N GLY A 263 9.19 -3.54 14.24
CA GLY A 263 10.50 -3.01 14.63
C GLY A 263 10.66 -1.51 14.34
N ILE A 264 11.52 -0.89 15.15
CA ILE A 264 11.67 0.56 15.21
C ILE A 264 12.29 1.16 13.94
N GLU A 265 13.23 0.46 13.28
CA GLU A 265 13.85 0.92 12.03
C GLU A 265 12.81 0.99 10.92
N LYS A 266 12.07 -0.11 10.70
CA LYS A 266 11.03 -0.14 9.69
C LYS A 266 9.90 0.86 9.96
N ALA A 267 9.59 1.11 11.22
CA ALA A 267 8.66 2.15 11.61
C ALA A 267 9.19 3.56 11.25
N ALA A 268 10.47 3.84 11.51
CA ALA A 268 11.09 5.11 11.17
C ALA A 268 11.07 5.37 9.66
N GLU A 269 11.37 4.36 8.86
CA GLU A 269 11.26 4.43 7.39
C GLU A 269 9.81 4.64 6.95
N THR A 270 8.87 3.85 7.49
CA THR A 270 7.45 3.90 7.09
C THR A 270 6.79 5.24 7.43
N TYR A 271 7.12 5.82 8.58
CA TYR A 271 6.48 7.04 9.04
C TYR A 271 7.19 8.31 8.58
N PHE A 272 8.53 8.28 8.50
CA PHE A 272 9.34 9.49 8.28
C PHE A 272 10.29 9.41 7.08
N ASN A 273 10.39 8.24 6.43
CA ASN A 273 11.38 7.96 5.38
C ASN A 273 12.82 8.25 5.86
N LYS A 274 13.12 7.84 7.09
CA LYS A 274 14.40 8.04 7.76
C LYS A 274 14.83 6.77 8.48
N SER A 275 16.14 6.52 8.57
CA SER A 275 16.67 5.58 9.56
C SER A 275 16.48 6.14 10.97
N VAL A 276 16.39 5.25 11.99
CA VAL A 276 16.33 5.67 13.42
C VAL A 276 17.46 6.60 13.83
N LYS A 277 18.62 6.51 13.17
CA LYS A 277 19.79 7.37 13.44
C LYS A 277 19.53 8.85 13.19
N ASN A 278 18.55 9.17 12.34
CA ASN A 278 18.24 10.52 11.87
C ASN A 278 16.92 11.04 12.43
N LEU A 279 16.33 10.35 13.41
CA LEU A 279 15.08 10.78 14.03
C LEU A 279 15.31 11.96 14.97
N THR A 280 14.38 12.91 14.93
CA THR A 280 14.30 13.99 15.90
C THR A 280 13.70 13.50 17.22
N PRO A 281 13.90 14.20 18.36
CA PRO A 281 13.26 13.85 19.63
C PRO A 281 11.74 13.70 19.52
N VAL A 282 11.08 14.54 18.73
CA VAL A 282 9.62 14.49 18.51
C VAL A 282 9.21 13.24 17.73
N GLU A 283 9.99 12.85 16.73
CA GLU A 283 9.75 11.63 15.96
C GLU A 283 9.98 10.37 16.80
N ILE A 284 11.00 10.35 17.68
CA ILE A 284 11.21 9.29 18.67
C ILE A 284 10.01 9.21 19.62
N ALA A 285 9.59 10.36 20.17
CA ALA A 285 8.44 10.43 21.07
C ALA A 285 7.15 9.92 20.37
N TYR A 286 6.98 10.21 19.09
CA TYR A 286 5.87 9.70 18.31
C TYR A 286 5.93 8.16 18.19
N LEU A 287 7.05 7.60 17.73
CA LEU A 287 7.18 6.13 17.55
C LEU A 287 6.98 5.39 18.88
N ILE A 288 7.63 5.81 19.95
CA ILE A 288 7.41 5.19 21.27
C ILE A 288 5.99 5.41 21.77
N GLY A 289 5.40 6.56 21.49
CA GLY A 289 4.03 6.86 21.88
C GLY A 289 2.98 5.96 21.24
N ILE A 290 3.15 5.59 19.98
CA ILE A 290 2.18 4.77 19.25
C ILE A 290 2.19 3.30 19.64
N ILE A 291 3.21 2.79 20.33
CA ILE A 291 3.31 1.41 20.81
C ILE A 291 2.06 1.01 21.62
N LYS A 292 1.52 1.92 22.43
CA LYS A 292 0.32 1.70 23.26
C LYS A 292 -0.93 1.33 22.45
N GLY A 293 -0.99 1.73 21.18
CA GLY A 293 -2.12 1.43 20.30
C GLY A 293 -1.82 1.89 18.87
N PRO A 294 -1.03 1.13 18.12
CA PRO A 294 -0.56 1.55 16.81
C PRO A 294 -1.68 1.98 15.87
N ASN A 295 -2.77 1.22 15.82
CA ASN A 295 -3.92 1.53 14.98
C ASN A 295 -4.73 2.77 15.42
N LEU A 296 -4.58 3.18 16.69
CA LEU A 296 -5.29 4.35 17.25
C LEU A 296 -4.53 5.66 17.06
N TYR A 297 -3.19 5.59 17.00
CA TYR A 297 -2.30 6.75 17.04
C TYR A 297 -1.51 6.98 15.74
N GLN A 298 -1.67 6.10 14.73
CA GLN A 298 -0.92 6.16 13.45
C GLN A 298 -1.24 7.38 12.58
N TYR A 299 -2.26 8.16 12.92
CA TYR A 299 -2.64 9.38 12.21
C TYR A 299 -2.59 10.60 13.13
N PRO A 300 -2.26 11.80 12.59
CA PRO A 300 -2.33 13.04 13.33
C PRO A 300 -3.74 13.30 13.85
N SER A 301 -3.89 13.32 15.17
CA SER A 301 -5.16 13.58 15.84
C SER A 301 -4.90 14.26 17.19
N GLN A 302 -5.91 14.85 17.79
CA GLN A 302 -5.81 15.38 19.14
C GLN A 302 -5.42 14.30 20.17
N ARG A 303 -5.88 13.06 19.96
CA ARG A 303 -5.49 11.92 20.79
C ARG A 303 -4.00 11.61 20.62
N THR A 304 -3.49 11.62 19.39
CA THR A 304 -2.06 11.43 19.08
C THR A 304 -1.24 12.56 19.69
N GLN A 305 -1.66 13.81 19.57
CA GLN A 305 -0.99 14.97 20.18
C GLN A 305 -0.83 14.80 21.69
N ARG A 306 -1.91 14.47 22.40
CA ARG A 306 -1.85 14.26 23.86
C ARG A 306 -0.91 13.10 24.23
N ARG A 307 -0.92 12.00 23.46
CA ARG A 307 -0.04 10.85 23.74
C ARG A 307 1.42 11.18 23.49
N VAL A 308 1.75 11.84 22.39
CA VAL A 308 3.13 12.23 22.05
C VAL A 308 3.64 13.32 23.02
N GLN A 309 2.79 14.29 23.39
CA GLN A 309 3.14 15.27 24.42
C GLN A 309 3.46 14.58 25.75
N PHE A 310 2.65 13.64 26.18
CA PHE A 310 2.93 12.82 27.36
C PHE A 310 4.30 12.14 27.29
N VAL A 311 4.69 11.61 26.12
CA VAL A 311 6.02 11.00 25.94
C VAL A 311 7.14 12.04 26.03
N LEU A 312 6.98 13.21 25.40
CA LEU A 312 7.94 14.32 25.48
C LEU A 312 8.14 14.81 26.92
N ASP A 313 7.05 14.93 27.68
CA ASP A 313 7.11 15.29 29.09
C ASP A 313 7.89 14.23 29.90
N ARG A 314 7.74 12.96 29.56
CA ARG A 314 8.52 11.85 30.18
C ARG A 314 9.99 11.89 29.78
N MET A 315 10.30 12.21 28.51
CA MET A 315 11.68 12.39 28.05
C MET A 315 12.37 13.52 28.81
N TYR A 316 11.67 14.61 29.04
CA TYR A 316 12.19 15.73 29.83
C TYR A 316 12.41 15.36 31.30
N GLN A 317 11.42 14.72 31.94
CA GLN A 317 11.53 14.25 33.34
C GLN A 317 12.69 13.25 33.53
N ALA A 318 12.95 12.41 32.53
CA ALA A 318 14.05 11.46 32.51
C ALA A 318 15.38 12.06 32.06
N LYS A 319 15.45 13.36 31.78
CA LYS A 319 16.63 14.11 31.28
C LYS A 319 17.18 13.58 29.95
N ILE A 320 16.34 12.94 29.13
CA ILE A 320 16.69 12.49 27.76
C ILE A 320 16.74 13.69 26.82
N ILE A 321 15.93 14.71 27.06
CA ILE A 321 15.95 16.00 26.39
C ILE A 321 16.24 17.12 27.41
N ALA A 322 17.02 18.10 26.97
CA ALA A 322 17.51 19.17 27.87
C ALA A 322 16.42 20.21 28.21
N GLN A 323 15.46 20.42 27.32
CA GLN A 323 14.39 21.41 27.49
C GLN A 323 13.02 20.79 27.18
N PRO A 324 11.95 21.29 27.84
CA PRO A 324 10.59 20.83 27.53
C PRO A 324 10.22 21.24 26.10
N ILE A 325 9.67 20.30 25.33
CA ILE A 325 9.19 20.55 23.97
C ILE A 325 7.67 20.60 23.99
N GLN A 326 7.11 21.74 23.57
CA GLN A 326 5.67 21.85 23.35
C GLN A 326 5.37 21.40 21.92
N LEU A 327 4.63 20.31 21.79
CA LEU A 327 4.36 19.68 20.51
C LEU A 327 3.28 20.42 19.71
N ASP A 328 3.58 20.73 18.46
CA ASP A 328 2.60 20.94 17.40
C ASP A 328 2.71 19.80 16.37
N VAL A 329 1.85 18.78 16.49
CA VAL A 329 1.86 17.59 15.60
C VAL A 329 1.84 17.97 14.12
N LYS A 330 1.25 19.10 13.77
CA LYS A 330 1.13 19.55 12.37
C LYS A 330 2.40 20.16 11.83
N LYS A 331 3.17 20.81 12.69
CA LYS A 331 4.41 21.51 12.36
C LYS A 331 5.61 20.60 12.53
N ASP A 332 5.62 19.82 13.61
CA ASP A 332 6.80 19.11 14.10
C ASP A 332 6.89 17.67 13.56
N LEU A 333 5.78 17.07 13.12
CA LEU A 333 5.75 15.73 12.53
C LEU A 333 5.44 15.80 11.03
N ARG A 334 6.47 15.61 10.22
CA ARG A 334 6.35 15.50 8.77
C ARG A 334 6.34 14.03 8.36
N PHE A 335 5.15 13.47 8.28
CA PHE A 335 4.99 12.10 7.83
C PHE A 335 5.33 11.94 6.35
N ALA A 336 6.08 10.89 6.03
CA ALA A 336 6.27 10.47 4.65
C ALA A 336 4.91 10.07 4.06
N PRO A 337 4.57 10.54 2.85
CA PRO A 337 3.42 10.00 2.15
C PRO A 337 3.66 8.50 1.91
N PRO A 338 2.64 7.64 2.07
CA PRO A 338 2.78 6.23 1.74
C PRO A 338 3.08 6.12 0.24
N ASP A 339 4.31 5.78 -0.11
CA ASP A 339 4.73 5.60 -1.50
C ASP A 339 4.40 4.17 -1.99
N PHE A 340 3.12 3.81 -1.91
CA PHE A 340 2.64 2.52 -2.43
C PHE A 340 2.42 2.50 -3.94
N ASP A 341 2.55 3.65 -4.63
CA ASP A 341 2.07 3.78 -6.01
C ASP A 341 3.19 3.61 -7.05
N HIS A 342 4.47 3.76 -6.66
CA HIS A 342 5.57 3.79 -7.64
C HIS A 342 5.74 2.46 -8.38
N ALA A 343 5.66 1.31 -7.74
CA ALA A 343 5.88 0.01 -8.35
C ALA A 343 4.96 -1.11 -7.83
N GLY A 344 3.82 -0.77 -7.20
CA GLY A 344 2.96 -1.73 -6.52
C GLY A 344 2.53 -2.92 -7.38
N TYR A 345 2.16 -2.69 -8.63
CA TYR A 345 1.77 -3.75 -9.57
C TYR A 345 2.93 -4.71 -9.91
N PHE A 346 4.12 -4.17 -10.12
CA PHE A 346 5.29 -4.98 -10.41
C PHE A 346 5.78 -5.72 -9.17
N ARG A 347 5.80 -5.07 -8.02
CA ARG A 347 6.10 -5.71 -6.73
C ARG A 347 5.22 -6.91 -6.49
N ASP A 348 3.90 -6.77 -6.63
CA ASP A 348 2.95 -7.88 -6.45
C ASP A 348 3.16 -8.99 -7.48
N PHE A 349 3.52 -8.64 -8.72
CA PHE A 349 3.90 -9.61 -9.74
C PHE A 349 5.14 -10.41 -9.30
N VAL A 350 6.19 -9.75 -8.82
CA VAL A 350 7.42 -10.38 -8.32
C VAL A 350 7.10 -11.33 -7.17
N ILE A 351 6.34 -10.86 -6.17
CA ILE A 351 5.96 -11.66 -4.99
C ILE A 351 5.23 -12.95 -5.40
N ARG A 352 4.27 -12.85 -6.31
CA ARG A 352 3.50 -14.02 -6.79
C ARG A 352 4.33 -14.96 -7.65
N SER A 353 5.30 -14.43 -8.40
CA SER A 353 6.10 -15.20 -9.36
C SER A 353 7.26 -15.94 -8.72
N ILE A 354 7.79 -15.47 -7.58
CA ILE A 354 8.91 -16.12 -6.87
C ILE A 354 8.48 -17.50 -6.31
N GLY A 355 7.26 -17.62 -5.81
CA GLY A 355 6.77 -18.84 -5.17
C GLY A 355 7.36 -19.11 -3.77
N PRO A 356 6.70 -19.96 -2.96
CA PRO A 356 7.02 -20.14 -1.53
C PRO A 356 8.40 -20.74 -1.26
N ALA A 357 8.84 -21.70 -2.08
CA ALA A 357 10.10 -22.41 -1.88
C ALA A 357 11.32 -21.50 -2.12
N GLU A 358 11.29 -20.76 -3.21
CA GLU A 358 12.36 -19.82 -3.56
C GLU A 358 12.38 -18.64 -2.59
N PHE A 359 11.22 -18.15 -2.19
CA PHE A 359 11.11 -17.13 -1.14
C PHE A 359 11.79 -17.58 0.16
N LYS A 360 11.52 -18.83 0.62
CA LYS A 360 12.15 -19.38 1.83
C LYS A 360 13.68 -19.39 1.69
N ARG A 361 14.20 -19.74 0.52
CA ARG A 361 15.64 -19.78 0.22
C ARG A 361 16.27 -18.37 0.26
N ILE A 362 15.61 -17.38 -0.32
CA ILE A 362 16.05 -15.98 -0.34
C ILE A 362 16.01 -15.38 1.07
N ALA A 363 14.92 -15.59 1.78
CA ALA A 363 14.74 -15.09 3.13
C ALA A 363 15.79 -15.66 4.12
N ALA A 364 16.17 -16.93 3.94
CA ALA A 364 17.24 -17.55 4.76
C ALA A 364 18.61 -16.92 4.53
N ARG A 365 18.86 -16.28 3.39
CA ARG A 365 20.12 -15.61 3.05
C ARG A 365 20.16 -14.15 3.48
N GLY A 366 19.01 -13.55 3.82
CA GLY A 366 18.90 -12.13 4.17
C GLY A 366 19.30 -11.15 3.06
N ALA A 367 19.43 -11.63 1.80
CA ALA A 367 19.87 -10.81 0.68
C ALA A 367 18.66 -10.15 -0.02
N PRO A 368 18.78 -8.87 -0.42
CA PRO A 368 17.71 -8.20 -1.16
C PRO A 368 17.51 -8.80 -2.55
N ILE A 369 16.29 -8.75 -3.08
CA ILE A 369 15.93 -9.20 -4.42
C ILE A 369 16.10 -8.02 -5.38
N ARG A 370 17.18 -8.01 -6.13
CA ARG A 370 17.35 -7.04 -7.22
C ARG A 370 16.52 -7.46 -8.43
N THR A 371 15.65 -6.57 -8.88
CA THR A 371 14.75 -6.81 -10.02
C THR A 371 15.24 -6.16 -11.30
N THR A 372 14.53 -6.42 -12.40
CA THR A 372 14.80 -5.80 -13.71
C THR A 372 14.14 -4.43 -13.87
N LEU A 373 13.30 -4.00 -12.94
CA LEU A 373 12.56 -2.74 -13.04
C LEU A 373 13.49 -1.54 -13.16
N ASN A 374 13.24 -0.70 -14.15
CA ASN A 374 13.94 0.57 -14.33
C ASN A 374 13.07 1.71 -13.80
N ASP A 375 13.54 2.45 -12.80
CA ASP A 375 12.76 3.49 -12.10
C ASP A 375 12.31 4.62 -13.01
N GLN A 376 13.16 5.02 -13.97
CA GLN A 376 12.85 6.09 -14.92
C GLN A 376 11.76 5.65 -15.90
N LEU A 377 11.90 4.44 -16.49
CA LEU A 377 10.89 3.89 -17.39
C LEU A 377 9.57 3.61 -16.68
N GLN A 378 9.62 3.14 -15.42
CA GLN A 378 8.42 2.96 -14.59
C GLN A 378 7.68 4.28 -14.38
N SER A 379 8.40 5.35 -14.04
CA SER A 379 7.83 6.70 -13.87
C SER A 379 7.24 7.24 -15.18
N ILE A 380 7.93 7.04 -16.31
CA ILE A 380 7.46 7.43 -17.64
C ILE A 380 6.18 6.68 -17.99
N ALA A 381 6.15 5.36 -17.81
CA ALA A 381 4.99 4.52 -18.09
C ALA A 381 3.76 4.93 -17.25
N GLN A 382 3.95 5.19 -15.95
CA GLN A 382 2.88 5.67 -15.08
C GLN A 382 2.30 7.02 -15.52
N LYS A 383 3.18 7.99 -15.81
CA LYS A 383 2.75 9.31 -16.25
C LYS A 383 2.02 9.24 -17.60
N ALA A 384 2.54 8.46 -18.54
CA ALA A 384 1.94 8.30 -19.86
C ALA A 384 0.54 7.63 -19.77
N LEU A 385 0.42 6.54 -18.98
CA LEU A 385 -0.87 5.88 -18.78
C LEU A 385 -1.89 6.84 -18.14
N ARG A 386 -1.53 7.50 -17.05
CA ARG A 386 -2.41 8.45 -16.34
C ARG A 386 -2.88 9.57 -17.26
N SER A 387 -1.94 10.19 -17.97
CA SER A 387 -2.27 11.27 -18.92
C SER A 387 -3.19 10.79 -20.04
N GLY A 388 -2.96 9.57 -20.57
CA GLY A 388 -3.79 9.00 -21.63
C GLY A 388 -5.21 8.68 -21.14
N LEU A 389 -5.34 8.08 -19.96
CA LEU A 389 -6.64 7.79 -19.36
C LEU A 389 -7.43 9.07 -19.06
N GLU A 390 -6.77 10.11 -18.52
CA GLU A 390 -7.40 11.42 -18.29
C GLU A 390 -7.76 12.12 -19.59
N ALA A 391 -6.91 12.05 -20.61
CA ALA A 391 -7.18 12.63 -21.92
C ALA A 391 -8.40 11.99 -22.59
N TYR A 392 -8.45 10.65 -22.58
CA TYR A 392 -9.61 9.92 -23.10
C TYR A 392 -10.90 10.32 -22.38
N GLU A 393 -10.89 10.30 -21.03
CA GLU A 393 -12.08 10.64 -20.25
C GLU A 393 -12.57 12.07 -20.54
N LYS A 394 -11.67 13.02 -20.74
CA LYS A 394 -11.99 14.41 -21.11
C LYS A 394 -12.57 14.54 -22.52
N SER A 395 -12.10 13.74 -23.47
CA SER A 395 -12.57 13.79 -24.85
C SER A 395 -13.90 13.07 -25.06
N ALA A 396 -14.11 11.93 -24.36
CA ALA A 396 -15.26 11.06 -24.53
C ALA A 396 -16.52 11.55 -23.79
N HIS A 397 -16.35 12.32 -22.72
CA HIS A 397 -17.45 12.74 -21.86
C HIS A 397 -17.41 14.26 -21.65
N ARG A 398 -18.33 15.01 -22.29
CA ARG A 398 -18.49 16.45 -22.08
C ARG A 398 -18.81 16.79 -20.62
N ASP A 399 -19.53 15.91 -19.91
CA ASP A 399 -19.82 15.99 -18.48
C ASP A 399 -18.89 15.08 -17.66
N TYR A 400 -17.60 15.40 -17.74
CA TYR A 400 -16.55 14.66 -17.02
C TYR A 400 -16.72 14.66 -15.50
N TRP A 401 -17.39 15.70 -14.97
CA TRP A 401 -17.57 15.88 -13.53
C TRP A 401 -18.63 14.94 -12.97
N ARG A 402 -18.29 14.20 -11.90
CA ARG A 402 -19.15 13.19 -11.25
C ARG A 402 -19.76 13.64 -9.95
N GLY A 403 -19.57 14.89 -9.60
CA GLY A 403 -19.96 15.39 -8.31
C GLY A 403 -18.87 15.24 -7.24
N PRO A 404 -19.14 15.70 -6.03
CA PRO A 404 -18.22 15.63 -4.91
C PRO A 404 -18.05 14.20 -4.41
N LEU A 405 -16.96 13.95 -3.66
CA LEU A 405 -16.72 12.67 -2.98
C LEU A 405 -17.78 12.38 -1.92
N THR A 406 -18.19 13.42 -1.20
CA THR A 406 -19.25 13.43 -0.20
C THR A 406 -19.50 14.88 0.21
N ASN A 407 -20.65 15.14 0.86
CA ASN A 407 -20.95 16.44 1.45
C ASN A 407 -20.87 16.38 2.98
N LEU A 408 -20.19 17.34 3.60
CA LEU A 408 -20.00 17.45 5.06
C LEU A 408 -20.80 18.58 5.71
N SER A 409 -21.71 19.25 4.98
CA SER A 409 -22.43 20.45 5.44
C SER A 409 -23.09 20.27 6.81
N VAL A 410 -23.77 19.14 7.05
CA VAL A 410 -24.44 18.84 8.33
C VAL A 410 -23.42 18.73 9.49
N LYS A 411 -22.26 18.12 9.25
CA LYS A 411 -21.19 18.00 10.28
C LYS A 411 -20.54 19.34 10.54
N LEU A 412 -20.36 20.14 9.50
CA LEU A 412 -19.78 21.48 9.58
C LEU A 412 -20.72 22.45 10.29
N ALA A 413 -22.02 22.39 10.05
CA ALA A 413 -23.01 23.18 10.77
C ALA A 413 -22.99 22.90 12.28
N ARG A 414 -22.90 21.61 12.68
CA ARG A 414 -22.76 21.23 14.10
C ARG A 414 -21.43 21.70 14.71
N ALA A 415 -20.33 21.60 13.97
CA ALA A 415 -19.02 22.07 14.43
C ALA A 415 -18.97 23.59 14.55
N ASN A 416 -19.60 24.31 13.63
CA ASN A 416 -19.71 25.77 13.67
C ASN A 416 -20.54 26.26 14.85
N LEU A 417 -21.67 25.63 15.12
CA LEU A 417 -22.51 25.91 16.30
C LEU A 417 -21.74 25.70 17.61
N ALA A 418 -20.99 24.60 17.71
CA ALA A 418 -20.16 24.32 18.88
C ALA A 418 -19.02 25.34 19.04
N PHE A 419 -18.39 25.74 17.95
CA PHE A 419 -17.33 26.75 17.92
C PHE A 419 -17.87 28.13 18.34
N ASN A 420 -18.98 28.57 17.78
CA ASN A 420 -19.60 29.85 18.14
C ASN A 420 -20.03 29.88 19.62
N LYS A 421 -20.61 28.79 20.12
CA LYS A 421 -20.99 28.65 21.53
C LYS A 421 -19.77 28.70 22.47
N SER A 422 -18.60 28.13 22.04
CA SER A 422 -17.38 28.22 22.82
C SER A 422 -16.78 29.64 22.83
N GLN A 423 -16.88 30.36 21.72
CA GLN A 423 -16.47 31.78 21.62
C GLN A 423 -17.35 32.70 22.49
N GLU A 424 -18.66 32.45 22.50
CA GLU A 424 -19.61 33.20 23.36
C GLU A 424 -19.35 32.95 24.85
N LEU A 425 -19.10 31.69 25.24
CA LEU A 425 -18.72 31.33 26.60
C LEU A 425 -17.38 32.00 27.02
N GLN A 426 -16.39 32.07 26.13
CA GLN A 426 -15.11 32.73 26.40
C GLN A 426 -15.28 34.24 26.55
N LYS A 427 -16.13 34.88 25.70
CA LYS A 427 -16.44 36.33 25.87
C LYS A 427 -17.13 36.57 27.19
N LEU A 428 -18.14 35.79 27.56
CA LEU A 428 -18.86 35.89 28.83
C LEU A 428 -17.93 35.64 30.05
N THR A 429 -16.94 34.75 29.90
CA THR A 429 -15.95 34.50 30.97
C THR A 429 -14.95 35.63 31.09
N GLN A 430 -14.54 36.24 29.97
CA GLN A 430 -13.68 37.41 29.95
C GLN A 430 -14.39 38.65 30.47
N GLU A 431 -15.65 38.87 30.13
CA GLU A 431 -16.49 39.95 30.64
C GLU A 431 -16.75 39.79 32.16
N LYS A 432 -17.01 38.56 32.64
CA LYS A 432 -17.13 38.30 34.08
C LYS A 432 -15.82 38.48 34.84
N SER A 433 -14.66 38.15 34.27
CA SER A 433 -13.38 38.36 34.89
C SER A 433 -13.00 39.85 34.93
N THR A 434 -13.38 40.62 33.90
CA THR A 434 -13.19 42.08 33.87
C THR A 434 -14.13 42.77 34.88
N GLN A 435 -15.36 42.29 34.97
CA GLN A 435 -16.35 42.84 35.92
C GLN A 435 -16.01 42.50 37.38
N SER A 436 -15.43 41.32 37.65
CA SER A 436 -14.91 40.99 38.98
C SER A 436 -13.70 41.85 39.36
N LEU A 437 -12.82 42.16 38.43
CA LEU A 437 -11.67 43.05 38.63
C LEU A 437 -12.10 44.53 38.87
N TRP A 438 -13.19 44.98 38.23
CA TRP A 438 -13.78 46.28 38.47
C TRP A 438 -14.49 46.39 39.85
N ASN A 439 -15.15 45.32 40.27
CA ASN A 439 -15.82 45.30 41.60
C ASN A 439 -14.81 45.17 42.75
N GLU A 440 -13.69 44.48 42.57
CA GLU A 440 -12.61 44.46 43.58
C GLU A 440 -11.84 45.79 43.66
N SER A 441 -11.70 46.54 42.54
CA SER A 441 -11.06 47.84 42.53
C SER A 441 -11.85 48.95 43.22
N LEU A 442 -13.18 48.79 43.34
CA LEU A 442 -14.06 49.74 44.02
C LEU A 442 -14.17 49.50 45.54
N LEU A 443 -13.73 48.33 46.03
CA LEU A 443 -13.79 48.01 47.46
C LEU A 443 -12.47 48.24 48.24
N ASN A 444 -11.33 48.53 47.57
CA ASN A 444 -10.06 48.73 48.25
C ASN A 444 -9.33 50.00 47.80
N SER A 445 -9.81 51.15 48.22
CA SER A 445 -9.15 52.45 48.02
C SER A 445 -8.29 52.86 49.21
N SER A 446 -7.48 51.98 49.78
CA SER A 446 -6.47 52.35 50.82
C SER A 446 -5.31 51.36 50.97
N SER A 447 -4.60 50.99 49.90
CA SER A 447 -3.23 50.44 49.97
C SER A 447 -2.64 50.16 48.56
N LEU A 448 -2.41 51.23 47.82
CA LEU A 448 -2.11 51.15 46.38
C LEU A 448 -0.59 51.26 46.05
N ALA A 449 0.33 50.67 46.84
CA ALA A 449 1.73 50.68 46.45
C ALA A 449 2.46 49.36 46.54
N THR A 450 1.92 48.34 47.22
CA THR A 450 2.65 47.07 47.45
C THR A 450 2.04 45.83 46.78
N GLN A 451 0.82 45.92 46.26
CA GLN A 451 0.14 44.80 45.60
C GLN A 451 0.25 44.78 44.07
N ALA A 452 0.68 45.89 43.45
CA ALA A 452 0.81 45.96 41.99
C ALA A 452 2.01 45.20 41.44
N SER A 453 3.01 44.82 42.28
CA SER A 453 4.17 44.04 41.91
C SER A 453 3.91 42.51 41.98
N LEU A 454 3.04 42.08 42.89
CA LEU A 454 2.67 40.64 43.06
C LEU A 454 1.58 40.19 42.10
N SER A 455 0.69 41.11 41.71
CA SER A 455 -0.36 40.76 40.71
C SER A 455 0.18 40.68 39.27
N ARG A 456 1.26 41.37 38.94
CA ARG A 456 1.95 41.22 37.63
C ARG A 456 2.76 39.93 37.49
N GLN A 457 3.26 39.35 38.57
CA GLN A 457 3.94 38.05 38.52
C GLN A 457 3.00 36.87 38.44
N ASN A 458 1.78 37.00 39.01
CA ASN A 458 0.77 35.93 38.92
C ASN A 458 -0.07 35.97 37.62
N ALA A 459 -0.10 37.11 36.91
CA ALA A 459 -0.76 37.24 35.61
C ALA A 459 0.05 36.66 34.44
N MET A 460 1.34 36.32 34.66
CA MET A 460 2.20 35.69 33.66
C MET A 460 2.25 34.13 33.72
N ALA A 461 1.48 33.51 34.58
CA ALA A 461 1.52 32.05 34.76
C ALA A 461 0.19 31.36 34.53
N LYS A 462 -0.39 31.54 33.34
CA LYS A 462 -1.29 30.57 32.70
C LYS A 462 -1.27 30.83 31.20
N PRO A 463 -0.62 29.98 30.37
CA PRO A 463 -0.92 30.00 28.96
C PRO A 463 -2.31 29.43 28.79
N ALA A 464 -3.24 30.23 28.30
CA ALA A 464 -4.53 29.79 27.79
C ALA A 464 -4.25 28.90 26.58
N THR A 465 -4.26 27.59 26.76
CA THR A 465 -4.20 26.60 25.71
C THR A 465 -5.59 26.20 25.27
N ASP A 466 -6.30 27.14 24.67
CA ASP A 466 -7.39 26.84 23.76
C ASP A 466 -7.06 27.49 22.42
N ASP A 467 -6.64 26.66 21.46
CA ASP A 467 -6.29 27.06 20.09
C ASP A 467 -7.59 27.46 19.34
N THR A 468 -8.13 28.64 19.68
CA THR A 468 -9.30 29.27 19.03
C THR A 468 -8.97 29.73 17.60
N SER A 469 -7.72 29.61 17.15
CA SER A 469 -7.26 29.99 15.81
C SER A 469 -7.53 28.93 14.74
N THR A 470 -7.85 27.69 15.13
CA THR A 470 -8.05 26.59 14.16
C THR A 470 -9.44 26.66 13.53
N PRO A 471 -9.57 26.85 12.20
CA PRO A 471 -10.88 26.91 11.55
C PRO A 471 -11.71 25.66 11.81
N TYR A 472 -13.00 25.82 12.17
CA TYR A 472 -13.93 24.73 12.50
C TYR A 472 -14.04 23.65 11.42
N TRP A 473 -13.85 24.01 10.16
CA TRP A 473 -13.90 23.08 9.01
C TRP A 473 -12.68 22.16 8.93
N LEU A 474 -11.55 22.56 9.47
CA LEU A 474 -10.27 21.89 9.28
C LEU A 474 -10.25 20.49 9.92
N GLN A 475 -10.81 20.34 11.11
CA GLN A 475 -10.90 19.04 11.78
C GLN A 475 -11.84 18.08 11.03
N SER A 476 -12.97 18.59 10.51
CA SER A 476 -13.89 17.79 9.70
C SER A 476 -13.25 17.31 8.42
N LEU A 477 -12.47 18.16 7.74
CA LEU A 477 -11.69 17.80 6.56
C LEU A 477 -10.65 16.73 6.87
N ARG A 478 -9.90 16.86 7.96
CA ARG A 478 -8.88 15.87 8.35
C ARG A 478 -9.46 14.50 8.65
N ASN A 479 -10.60 14.45 9.32
CA ASN A 479 -11.32 13.20 9.57
C ASN A 479 -11.84 12.56 8.26
N ALA A 480 -12.20 13.38 7.28
CA ALA A 480 -12.68 12.92 6.00
C ALA A 480 -11.54 12.37 5.10
N ILE A 481 -10.35 12.96 5.16
CA ILE A 481 -9.18 12.48 4.39
C ILE A 481 -8.82 11.02 4.73
N VAL A 482 -9.02 10.59 5.97
CA VAL A 482 -8.81 9.19 6.37
C VAL A 482 -9.73 8.24 5.61
N LYS A 483 -10.96 8.68 5.30
CA LYS A 483 -11.95 7.89 4.57
C LYS A 483 -11.79 8.00 3.05
N PHE A 484 -11.30 9.13 2.58
CA PHE A 484 -11.13 9.45 1.17
C PHE A 484 -9.67 9.88 0.91
N PRO A 485 -8.68 8.99 1.08
CA PRO A 485 -7.28 9.33 0.82
C PRO A 485 -7.10 9.70 -0.67
N PRO A 486 -6.23 10.68 -0.96
CA PRO A 486 -5.98 11.05 -2.36
C PRO A 486 -5.31 9.90 -3.11
N PRO A 487 -5.79 9.52 -4.30
CA PRO A 487 -5.27 8.37 -5.05
C PRO A 487 -3.86 8.58 -5.62
N LEU A 488 -3.38 9.81 -5.67
CA LEU A 488 -2.04 10.17 -6.10
C LEU A 488 -1.39 11.12 -5.09
N SER A 489 -0.08 11.00 -4.90
CA SER A 489 0.70 11.86 -4.00
C SER A 489 0.66 13.35 -4.36
N SER A 490 0.44 13.67 -5.64
CA SER A 490 0.27 15.04 -6.13
C SER A 490 -1.12 15.64 -5.86
N TRP A 491 -2.10 14.82 -5.52
CA TRP A 491 -3.47 15.27 -5.25
C TRP A 491 -3.66 15.61 -3.78
N ARG A 492 -4.67 16.40 -3.49
CA ARG A 492 -5.10 16.74 -2.13
C ARG A 492 -6.61 16.61 -2.06
N VAL A 493 -7.12 16.32 -0.87
CA VAL A 493 -8.53 16.44 -0.57
C VAL A 493 -8.80 17.88 -0.16
N GLY A 494 -9.73 18.50 -0.81
CA GLY A 494 -10.16 19.85 -0.56
C GLY A 494 -11.63 19.91 -0.13
N LEU A 495 -11.96 20.88 0.71
CA LEU A 495 -13.31 21.15 1.19
C LEU A 495 -13.80 22.48 0.59
N VAL A 496 -14.97 22.48 -0.05
CA VAL A 496 -15.59 23.70 -0.55
C VAL A 496 -16.06 24.55 0.63
N LEU A 497 -15.49 25.73 0.76
CA LEU A 497 -15.75 26.67 1.88
C LEU A 497 -16.69 27.80 1.51
N ASN A 498 -16.80 28.15 0.24
CA ASN A 498 -17.60 29.28 -0.24
C ASN A 498 -18.06 29.04 -1.67
N HIS A 499 -19.30 29.42 -1.98
CA HIS A 499 -19.90 29.47 -3.29
C HIS A 499 -20.48 30.88 -3.51
N PRO A 500 -20.23 31.55 -4.62
CA PRO A 500 -19.70 31.10 -5.92
C PRO A 500 -18.19 31.24 -6.11
N MET A 501 -17.46 31.82 -5.14
CA MET A 501 -16.02 32.09 -5.28
C MET A 501 -15.16 30.81 -5.32
N LEU A 502 -15.70 29.65 -4.90
CA LEU A 502 -15.06 28.33 -4.87
C LEU A 502 -13.69 28.35 -4.22
N HIS A 503 -13.67 28.81 -2.98
CA HIS A 503 -12.53 28.68 -2.10
C HIS A 503 -12.48 27.24 -1.55
N ILE A 504 -11.34 26.59 -1.70
CA ILE A 504 -11.12 25.22 -1.26
C ILE A 504 -10.17 25.24 -0.08
N GLY A 505 -10.65 24.74 1.07
CA GLY A 505 -9.83 24.54 2.26
C GLY A 505 -9.01 23.26 2.16
N LEU A 506 -7.73 23.30 2.47
CA LEU A 506 -6.79 22.17 2.47
C LEU A 506 -6.44 21.73 3.90
N ALA A 507 -5.97 20.51 4.06
CA ALA A 507 -5.64 19.91 5.38
C ALA A 507 -4.54 20.63 6.16
N ASN A 508 -3.73 21.45 5.50
CA ASN A 508 -2.73 22.32 6.14
C ASN A 508 -3.30 23.65 6.62
N GLY A 509 -4.62 23.87 6.49
CA GLY A 509 -5.28 25.12 6.86
C GLY A 509 -5.29 26.20 5.77
N SER A 510 -4.57 25.99 4.65
CA SER A 510 -4.55 26.96 3.56
C SER A 510 -5.89 26.95 2.76
N ILE A 511 -6.26 28.10 2.24
CA ILE A 511 -7.39 28.28 1.34
C ILE A 511 -6.83 28.57 -0.06
N VAL A 512 -7.28 27.80 -1.04
CA VAL A 512 -6.78 27.88 -2.42
C VAL A 512 -7.89 28.26 -3.41
N THR A 513 -7.49 28.86 -4.53
CA THR A 513 -8.42 29.31 -5.57
C THR A 513 -8.30 28.40 -6.79
N LEU A 514 -9.45 28.02 -7.36
CA LEU A 514 -9.51 27.17 -8.55
C LEU A 514 -9.26 27.97 -9.83
N ASN A 515 -8.75 27.27 -10.88
CA ASN A 515 -8.66 27.81 -12.22
C ASN A 515 -10.04 28.00 -12.86
N ARG A 516 -10.10 28.75 -13.99
CA ARG A 516 -11.36 29.07 -14.68
C ARG A 516 -12.14 27.82 -15.09
N GLN A 517 -11.46 26.80 -15.61
CA GLN A 517 -12.10 25.57 -16.08
C GLN A 517 -12.69 24.75 -14.94
N SER A 518 -11.98 24.62 -13.83
CA SER A 518 -12.48 23.93 -12.63
C SER A 518 -13.67 24.66 -12.02
N ARG A 519 -13.73 26.00 -12.12
CA ARG A 519 -14.89 26.79 -11.67
C ARG A 519 -16.15 26.47 -12.48
N ILE A 520 -16.02 26.17 -13.79
CA ILE A 520 -17.16 25.78 -14.63
C ILE A 520 -17.70 24.42 -14.19
N TRP A 521 -16.81 23.45 -13.98
CA TRP A 521 -17.20 22.11 -13.50
C TRP A 521 -17.76 22.13 -12.08
N ALA A 522 -17.28 23.05 -11.27
CA ALA A 522 -17.65 23.17 -9.88
C ALA A 522 -18.97 23.94 -9.65
N ARG A 523 -19.65 24.41 -10.69
CA ARG A 523 -20.95 25.10 -10.55
C ARG A 523 -21.97 24.40 -9.67
N PRO A 524 -22.12 23.05 -9.73
CA PRO A 524 -23.02 22.32 -8.86
C PRO A 524 -22.46 22.01 -7.47
N LEU A 525 -21.22 22.45 -7.16
CA LEU A 525 -20.65 22.21 -5.85
C LEU A 525 -21.22 23.16 -4.80
N GLU A 526 -21.51 22.61 -3.62
CA GLU A 526 -22.06 23.34 -2.48
C GLU A 526 -21.03 23.45 -1.35
N PHE A 527 -21.31 24.34 -0.40
CA PHE A 527 -20.57 24.41 0.85
C PHE A 527 -20.53 23.02 1.54
N GLY A 528 -19.34 22.60 1.95
CA GLY A 528 -19.16 21.31 2.61
C GLY A 528 -18.85 20.14 1.68
N ASP A 529 -18.86 20.36 0.36
CA ASP A 529 -18.44 19.32 -0.59
C ASP A 529 -16.95 19.02 -0.52
N LEU A 530 -16.61 17.73 -0.55
CA LEU A 530 -15.24 17.25 -0.66
C LEU A 530 -14.90 16.93 -2.10
N VAL A 531 -13.74 17.41 -2.54
CA VAL A 531 -13.22 17.20 -3.89
C VAL A 531 -11.72 16.84 -3.85
N TYR A 532 -11.24 16.13 -4.87
CA TYR A 532 -9.80 16.06 -5.10
C TYR A 532 -9.34 17.29 -5.88
N VAL A 533 -8.22 17.86 -5.45
CA VAL A 533 -7.59 18.99 -6.13
C VAL A 533 -6.10 18.77 -6.30
N THR A 534 -5.52 19.32 -7.35
CA THR A 534 -4.08 19.35 -7.58
C THR A 534 -3.62 20.75 -7.97
N ARG A 535 -2.38 21.08 -7.62
CA ARG A 535 -1.77 22.35 -8.02
C ARG A 535 -1.37 22.28 -9.51
N ILE A 536 -1.66 23.30 -10.25
CA ILE A 536 -1.19 23.43 -11.64
C ILE A 536 0.29 23.79 -11.61
N LYS A 537 1.09 23.05 -12.40
CA LYS A 537 2.53 23.27 -12.50
C LYS A 537 2.80 24.73 -12.92
N ASP A 538 3.79 25.34 -12.28
CA ASP A 538 4.23 26.74 -12.53
C ASP A 538 3.15 27.81 -12.32
N SER A 539 2.14 27.51 -11.50
CA SER A 539 1.02 28.40 -11.18
C SER A 539 0.63 28.31 -9.70
N ASN A 540 0.08 29.39 -9.16
CA ASN A 540 -0.57 29.37 -7.84
C ASN A 540 -2.03 28.92 -7.88
N ARG A 541 -2.52 28.50 -9.05
CA ARG A 541 -3.90 28.04 -9.24
C ARG A 541 -4.00 26.55 -9.03
N TRP A 542 -5.16 26.11 -8.56
CA TRP A 542 -5.50 24.73 -8.37
C TRP A 542 -6.59 24.30 -9.35
N GLN A 543 -6.65 23.00 -9.62
CA GLN A 543 -7.71 22.42 -10.44
C GLN A 543 -8.33 21.24 -9.71
N ILE A 544 -9.64 21.08 -9.93
CA ILE A 544 -10.35 19.87 -9.50
C ILE A 544 -9.91 18.71 -10.39
N VAL A 545 -9.69 17.58 -9.76
CA VAL A 545 -9.31 16.32 -10.41
C VAL A 545 -10.15 15.17 -9.87
N GLN A 546 -10.29 14.12 -10.67
CA GLN A 546 -10.98 12.89 -10.25
C GLN A 546 -10.37 11.68 -10.96
N PRO A 547 -10.42 10.47 -10.37
CA PRO A 547 -9.96 9.26 -11.04
C PRO A 547 -10.80 8.99 -12.30
N PRO A 548 -10.21 8.58 -13.43
CA PRO A 548 -10.97 8.18 -14.62
C PRO A 548 -11.81 6.93 -14.36
N LYS A 549 -12.94 6.75 -15.07
CA LYS A 549 -13.74 5.52 -15.05
C LYS A 549 -13.08 4.42 -15.86
N VAL A 550 -12.50 4.82 -16.98
CA VAL A 550 -11.68 3.94 -17.80
C VAL A 550 -10.38 3.63 -17.06
N ASN A 551 -9.84 2.47 -17.31
CA ASN A 551 -8.57 2.06 -16.75
C ASN A 551 -7.70 1.40 -17.81
N GLY A 552 -6.50 0.94 -17.45
CA GLY A 552 -5.60 0.37 -18.44
C GLY A 552 -4.36 -0.24 -17.85
N GLY A 553 -3.44 -0.63 -18.71
CA GLY A 553 -2.14 -1.14 -18.32
C GLY A 553 -1.07 -0.81 -19.35
N VAL A 554 0.16 -0.73 -18.88
CA VAL A 554 1.36 -0.53 -19.70
C VAL A 554 2.44 -1.51 -19.29
N ILE A 555 3.12 -2.10 -20.27
CA ILE A 555 4.32 -2.91 -20.10
C ILE A 555 5.43 -2.36 -20.98
N ILE A 556 6.64 -2.34 -20.42
CA ILE A 556 7.88 -2.13 -21.19
C ILE A 556 8.78 -3.33 -20.96
N LEU A 557 9.15 -4.02 -22.04
CA LEU A 557 10.07 -5.15 -22.03
C LEU A 557 11.37 -4.78 -22.74
N ASN A 558 12.48 -5.33 -22.30
CA ASN A 558 13.67 -5.42 -23.14
C ASN A 558 13.43 -6.45 -24.25
N ALA A 559 13.54 -6.04 -25.51
CA ALA A 559 13.18 -6.85 -26.67
C ALA A 559 14.03 -8.14 -26.76
N LYS A 560 15.31 -8.09 -26.40
CA LYS A 560 16.26 -9.19 -26.53
C LYS A 560 16.25 -10.14 -25.34
N THR A 561 16.07 -9.61 -24.13
CA THR A 561 16.20 -10.40 -22.88
C THR A 561 14.87 -10.81 -22.28
N GLY A 562 13.76 -10.17 -22.64
CA GLY A 562 12.46 -10.35 -21.99
C GLY A 562 12.37 -9.75 -20.59
N ALA A 563 13.36 -8.95 -20.17
CA ALA A 563 13.33 -8.30 -18.87
C ALA A 563 12.19 -7.28 -18.79
N ILE A 564 11.36 -7.37 -17.75
CA ILE A 564 10.32 -6.37 -17.48
C ILE A 564 11.00 -5.11 -16.94
N LEU A 565 11.00 -4.06 -17.73
CA LEU A 565 11.60 -2.77 -17.39
C LEU A 565 10.61 -1.84 -16.70
N ALA A 566 9.31 -1.96 -17.04
CA ALA A 566 8.22 -1.27 -16.37
C ALA A 566 6.92 -2.08 -16.46
N MET A 567 6.10 -2.01 -15.40
CA MET A 567 4.79 -2.63 -15.34
C MET A 567 3.82 -1.75 -14.56
N VAL A 568 2.79 -1.26 -15.23
CA VAL A 568 1.76 -0.37 -14.66
C VAL A 568 0.39 -0.98 -14.95
N GLY A 569 -0.28 -1.48 -13.93
CA GLY A 569 -1.55 -2.22 -14.07
C GLY A 569 -2.81 -1.36 -13.90
N GLY A 570 -2.69 -0.03 -13.77
CA GLY A 570 -3.84 0.85 -13.61
C GLY A 570 -3.48 2.30 -13.32
N PHE A 571 -4.49 3.13 -13.18
CA PHE A 571 -4.36 4.56 -12.86
C PHE A 571 -3.65 4.79 -11.52
N SER A 572 -4.05 4.04 -10.49
CA SER A 572 -3.48 4.08 -9.15
C SER A 572 -3.58 2.72 -8.50
N TYR A 573 -2.46 2.22 -7.96
CA TYR A 573 -2.40 0.98 -7.20
C TYR A 573 -3.24 1.08 -5.91
N GLN A 574 -3.27 2.25 -5.28
CA GLN A 574 -4.05 2.49 -4.07
C GLN A 574 -5.56 2.37 -4.30
N LEU A 575 -6.06 2.80 -5.46
CA LEU A 575 -7.48 2.64 -5.82
C LEU A 575 -7.83 1.22 -6.23
N SER A 576 -6.92 0.53 -6.90
CA SER A 576 -7.13 -0.82 -7.41
C SER A 576 -5.81 -1.54 -7.60
N ALA A 577 -5.56 -2.56 -6.81
CA ALA A 577 -4.41 -3.45 -6.94
C ALA A 577 -4.54 -4.44 -8.12
N TRP A 578 -5.66 -4.43 -8.83
CA TRP A 578 -5.88 -5.30 -9.99
C TRP A 578 -4.94 -4.91 -11.14
N ASN A 579 -4.03 -5.85 -11.45
CA ASN A 579 -3.03 -5.65 -12.51
C ASN A 579 -3.59 -6.02 -13.88
N ARG A 580 -4.00 -5.01 -14.65
CA ARG A 580 -4.62 -5.19 -15.96
C ARG A 580 -3.65 -5.61 -17.05
N THR A 581 -2.35 -5.56 -16.80
CA THR A 581 -1.35 -6.09 -17.75
C THR A 581 -1.32 -7.60 -17.81
N LEU A 582 -1.87 -8.26 -16.78
CA LEU A 582 -1.97 -9.70 -16.65
C LEU A 582 -3.41 -10.20 -16.85
N SER A 583 -4.36 -9.30 -17.00
CA SER A 583 -5.76 -9.64 -17.25
C SER A 583 -5.96 -10.07 -18.68
N GLU A 584 -6.62 -11.20 -18.86
CA GLU A 584 -6.96 -11.70 -20.18
C GLU A 584 -8.14 -10.93 -20.79
N ARG A 585 -7.91 -10.41 -21.98
CA ARG A 585 -8.86 -9.63 -22.77
C ARG A 585 -8.68 -9.92 -24.24
N GLN A 586 -9.70 -9.72 -25.05
CA GLN A 586 -9.61 -9.82 -26.50
C GLN A 586 -8.60 -8.82 -27.05
N PRO A 587 -7.57 -9.26 -27.80
CA PRO A 587 -6.55 -8.37 -28.36
C PRO A 587 -7.01 -7.63 -29.61
N GLY A 588 -8.10 -8.08 -30.23
CA GLY A 588 -8.59 -7.55 -31.50
C GLY A 588 -7.52 -7.63 -32.58
N SER A 589 -7.39 -6.60 -33.38
CA SER A 589 -6.46 -6.53 -34.50
C SER A 589 -4.97 -6.71 -34.18
N LEU A 590 -4.56 -6.84 -32.91
CA LEU A 590 -3.20 -7.26 -32.57
C LEU A 590 -2.88 -8.70 -32.98
N MET A 591 -3.89 -9.49 -33.36
CA MET A 591 -3.74 -10.84 -33.91
C MET A 591 -3.36 -10.86 -35.39
N LYS A 592 -3.66 -9.81 -36.15
CA LYS A 592 -3.43 -9.76 -37.58
C LYS A 592 -1.98 -10.02 -38.03
N PRO A 593 -0.92 -9.59 -37.33
CA PRO A 593 0.45 -9.93 -37.71
C PRO A 593 0.68 -11.45 -37.93
N PHE A 594 0.00 -12.31 -37.16
CA PHE A 594 0.16 -13.78 -37.27
C PHE A 594 -0.53 -14.31 -38.55
N THR A 595 -1.66 -13.74 -38.96
CA THR A 595 -2.32 -14.05 -40.22
C THR A 595 -1.44 -13.62 -41.40
N TYR A 596 -0.91 -12.41 -41.35
CA TYR A 596 -0.07 -11.88 -42.43
C TYR A 596 1.30 -12.58 -42.50
N MET A 597 1.90 -12.96 -41.35
CA MET A 597 3.11 -13.81 -41.34
C MET A 597 2.87 -15.17 -41.98
N ALA A 598 1.73 -15.80 -41.70
CA ALA A 598 1.38 -17.07 -42.32
C ALA A 598 1.26 -16.96 -43.84
N ALA A 599 0.70 -15.87 -44.35
CA ALA A 599 0.63 -15.58 -45.78
C ALA A 599 2.02 -15.30 -46.37
N LEU A 600 2.85 -14.44 -45.76
CA LEU A 600 4.21 -14.17 -46.23
C LEU A 600 5.09 -15.44 -46.26
N GLN A 601 4.92 -16.31 -45.24
CA GLN A 601 5.59 -17.64 -45.17
C GLN A 601 5.13 -18.56 -46.28
N ALA A 602 3.86 -18.50 -46.66
CA ALA A 602 3.30 -19.25 -47.79
C ALA A 602 3.75 -18.66 -49.15
N GLY A 603 4.43 -17.50 -49.19
CA GLY A 603 4.99 -16.90 -50.37
C GLY A 603 4.16 -15.73 -50.95
N PHE A 604 3.08 -15.34 -50.32
CA PHE A 604 2.36 -14.14 -50.71
C PHE A 604 3.26 -12.90 -50.56
N GLN A 605 3.15 -11.98 -51.49
CA GLN A 605 3.97 -10.74 -51.49
C GLN A 605 3.12 -9.57 -50.94
N PRO A 606 3.74 -8.53 -50.39
CA PRO A 606 3.02 -7.38 -49.83
C PRO A 606 2.08 -6.67 -50.78
N ASN A 607 2.30 -6.74 -52.12
CA ASN A 607 1.46 -6.15 -53.15
C ASN A 607 0.32 -7.08 -53.62
N PHE A 608 0.19 -8.27 -53.05
CA PHE A 608 -0.94 -9.18 -53.39
C PHE A 608 -2.27 -8.47 -53.12
N LEU A 609 -3.17 -8.49 -54.10
CA LEU A 609 -4.46 -7.82 -54.03
C LEU A 609 -5.48 -8.62 -53.24
N LEU A 610 -5.98 -8.07 -52.16
CA LEU A 610 -7.04 -8.57 -51.33
C LEU A 610 -8.33 -7.83 -51.62
N ASN A 611 -9.45 -8.50 -51.54
CA ASN A 611 -10.77 -7.93 -51.75
C ASN A 611 -11.37 -7.41 -50.42
N ASP A 612 -11.76 -6.15 -50.41
CA ASP A 612 -12.51 -5.54 -49.32
C ASP A 612 -14.02 -5.52 -49.71
N GLY A 613 -14.71 -6.59 -49.30
CA GLY A 613 -16.10 -6.75 -49.64
C GLY A 613 -16.83 -7.63 -48.59
N PRO A 614 -18.12 -7.83 -48.74
CA PRO A 614 -18.87 -8.69 -47.83
C PRO A 614 -18.53 -10.18 -48.05
N PHE A 615 -18.09 -10.84 -46.98
CA PHE A 615 -17.81 -12.27 -46.95
C PHE A 615 -18.76 -12.98 -46.00
N VAL A 616 -19.07 -14.24 -46.32
CA VAL A 616 -19.83 -15.11 -45.44
C VAL A 616 -19.11 -16.46 -45.36
N PHE A 617 -18.55 -16.77 -44.21
CA PHE A 617 -17.90 -18.03 -43.94
C PHE A 617 -18.90 -19.05 -43.37
N PRO A 618 -18.79 -20.34 -43.71
CA PRO A 618 -19.65 -21.38 -43.15
C PRO A 618 -19.44 -21.49 -41.65
N ALA A 619 -20.38 -22.12 -40.94
CA ALA A 619 -20.20 -22.40 -39.53
C ALA A 619 -19.07 -23.44 -39.34
N THR A 620 -18.20 -23.22 -38.40
CA THR A 620 -17.07 -24.13 -38.04
C THR A 620 -17.54 -25.39 -37.28
N ALA A 621 -18.75 -25.36 -36.73
CA ALA A 621 -19.36 -26.49 -36.04
C ALA A 621 -20.81 -26.69 -36.47
N LYS A 622 -21.31 -27.96 -36.40
CA LYS A 622 -22.68 -28.27 -36.70
C LYS A 622 -23.63 -27.49 -35.76
N GLY A 623 -24.55 -26.74 -36.36
CA GLY A 623 -25.47 -25.86 -35.62
C GLY A 623 -24.90 -24.50 -35.22
N GLY A 624 -23.67 -24.19 -35.60
CA GLY A 624 -23.03 -22.88 -35.37
C GLY A 624 -23.56 -21.81 -36.35
N HIS A 625 -23.23 -20.55 -36.03
CA HIS A 625 -23.59 -19.39 -36.87
C HIS A 625 -22.57 -19.20 -38.00
N ARG A 626 -23.05 -18.75 -39.17
CA ARG A 626 -22.19 -18.26 -40.25
C ARG A 626 -21.48 -16.98 -39.81
N TRP A 627 -20.19 -16.88 -40.05
CA TRP A 627 -19.42 -15.72 -39.72
C TRP A 627 -19.43 -14.70 -40.86
N LYS A 628 -19.72 -13.46 -40.53
CA LYS A 628 -19.73 -12.30 -41.45
C LYS A 628 -18.81 -11.21 -40.90
N PRO A 629 -17.52 -11.18 -41.28
CA PRO A 629 -16.61 -10.14 -40.85
C PRO A 629 -17.08 -8.76 -41.35
N LYS A 630 -16.98 -7.75 -40.50
CA LYS A 630 -17.24 -6.35 -40.86
C LYS A 630 -16.01 -5.50 -40.58
N ASN A 631 -15.85 -4.42 -41.36
CA ASN A 631 -14.87 -3.38 -41.02
C ASN A 631 -15.42 -2.47 -39.91
N ASP A 632 -14.54 -1.84 -39.17
CA ASP A 632 -14.93 -0.93 -38.09
C ASP A 632 -15.70 0.32 -38.60
N GLU A 633 -15.42 0.74 -39.83
CA GLU A 633 -16.05 1.87 -40.49
C GLU A 633 -17.32 1.50 -41.31
N ASP A 634 -17.74 0.24 -41.29
CA ASP A 634 -18.87 -0.31 -42.06
C ASP A 634 -18.88 0.08 -43.56
N ASN A 635 -17.69 0.26 -44.16
CA ASN A 635 -17.49 0.57 -45.57
C ASN A 635 -16.58 -0.46 -46.25
N TYR A 636 -16.62 -0.49 -47.59
CA TYR A 636 -15.81 -1.34 -48.44
C TYR A 636 -15.10 -0.50 -49.51
N VAL A 637 -13.84 -0.80 -49.79
CA VAL A 637 -13.01 -0.04 -50.73
C VAL A 637 -12.58 -0.86 -51.95
N GLY A 638 -13.09 -2.11 -52.09
CA GLY A 638 -12.71 -3.01 -53.19
C GLY A 638 -11.30 -3.56 -53.01
N SER A 639 -10.65 -3.89 -54.13
CA SER A 639 -9.34 -4.54 -54.12
C SER A 639 -8.23 -3.55 -53.75
N ARG A 640 -7.37 -3.91 -52.80
CA ARG A 640 -6.18 -3.19 -52.35
C ARG A 640 -5.03 -4.11 -52.05
N PRO A 641 -3.78 -3.65 -52.09
CA PRO A 641 -2.63 -4.46 -51.69
C PRO A 641 -2.68 -4.96 -50.25
N MET A 642 -2.13 -6.13 -50.02
CA MET A 642 -2.02 -6.76 -48.67
C MET A 642 -1.35 -5.81 -47.67
N ARG A 643 -0.33 -5.05 -48.07
CA ARG A 643 0.26 -3.99 -47.26
C ARG A 643 -0.76 -2.95 -46.80
N TRP A 644 -1.52 -2.39 -47.74
CA TRP A 644 -2.52 -1.38 -47.45
C TRP A 644 -3.59 -1.93 -46.47
N ALA A 645 -4.03 -3.17 -46.73
CA ALA A 645 -4.99 -3.85 -45.89
C ALA A 645 -4.50 -4.00 -44.44
N PHE A 646 -3.20 -4.33 -44.25
CA PHE A 646 -2.56 -4.45 -42.94
C PHE A 646 -2.41 -3.09 -42.24
N GLU A 647 -1.90 -2.06 -42.98
CA GLU A 647 -1.67 -0.72 -42.43
C GLU A 647 -2.96 -0.03 -41.99
N GLN A 648 -4.07 -0.25 -42.76
CA GLN A 648 -5.42 0.25 -42.44
C GLN A 648 -6.21 -0.73 -41.54
N SER A 649 -5.61 -1.87 -41.20
CA SER A 649 -6.22 -2.84 -40.29
C SER A 649 -7.59 -3.37 -40.73
N ARG A 650 -7.83 -3.57 -42.07
CA ARG A 650 -9.13 -4.01 -42.60
C ARG A 650 -9.47 -5.43 -42.18
N ASN A 651 -10.69 -5.63 -41.67
CA ASN A 651 -11.14 -6.94 -41.15
C ASN A 651 -11.51 -7.90 -42.27
N THR A 652 -12.28 -7.41 -43.26
CA THR A 652 -12.73 -8.20 -44.39
C THR A 652 -11.58 -8.66 -45.27
N MET A 653 -10.56 -7.81 -45.50
CA MET A 653 -9.36 -8.22 -46.27
C MET A 653 -8.49 -9.20 -45.49
N THR A 654 -8.45 -9.13 -44.14
CA THR A 654 -7.78 -10.15 -43.32
C THR A 654 -8.50 -11.51 -43.44
N ALA A 655 -9.82 -11.47 -43.51
CA ALA A 655 -10.63 -12.68 -43.70
C ALA A 655 -10.48 -13.24 -45.12
N ASP A 656 -10.40 -12.37 -46.14
CA ASP A 656 -10.10 -12.79 -47.52
C ASP A 656 -8.72 -13.45 -47.60
N LEU A 657 -7.70 -12.88 -46.94
CA LEU A 657 -6.34 -13.47 -46.86
C LEU A 657 -6.38 -14.86 -46.22
N MET A 658 -7.13 -15.03 -45.11
CA MET A 658 -7.29 -16.34 -44.45
C MET A 658 -7.95 -17.36 -45.40
N SER A 659 -8.85 -16.95 -46.29
CA SER A 659 -9.49 -17.88 -47.24
C SER A 659 -8.50 -18.54 -48.21
N TYR A 660 -7.34 -17.94 -48.44
CA TYR A 660 -6.28 -18.53 -49.26
C TYR A 660 -5.35 -19.47 -48.47
N ILE A 661 -5.04 -19.14 -47.21
CA ILE A 661 -4.01 -19.82 -46.39
C ILE A 661 -4.60 -20.83 -45.41
N GLY A 662 -5.90 -20.75 -45.14
CA GLY A 662 -6.56 -21.53 -44.09
C GLY A 662 -6.23 -21.07 -42.66
N LEU A 663 -6.96 -21.59 -41.69
CA LEU A 663 -6.83 -21.24 -40.28
C LEU A 663 -5.64 -21.90 -39.56
N ASN A 664 -5.27 -23.15 -40.01
CA ASN A 664 -4.28 -23.96 -39.29
C ASN A 664 -2.87 -23.36 -39.24
N PRO A 665 -2.30 -22.78 -40.32
CA PRO A 665 -1.00 -22.13 -40.24
C PRO A 665 -0.98 -20.93 -39.25
N ILE A 666 -2.07 -20.18 -39.19
CA ILE A 666 -2.22 -19.04 -38.26
C ILE A 666 -2.21 -19.55 -36.81
N ARG A 667 -2.97 -20.61 -36.53
CA ARG A 667 -3.00 -21.24 -35.21
C ARG A 667 -1.64 -21.82 -34.80
N ALA A 668 -0.92 -22.45 -35.71
CA ALA A 668 0.43 -22.94 -35.46
C ALA A 668 1.39 -21.82 -35.04
N LEU A 669 1.39 -20.69 -35.75
CA LEU A 669 2.19 -19.55 -35.42
C LEU A 669 1.85 -18.96 -34.05
N THR A 670 0.57 -18.79 -33.73
CA THR A 670 0.17 -18.25 -32.43
C THR A 670 0.60 -19.15 -31.27
N LYS A 671 0.64 -20.46 -31.46
CA LYS A 671 1.17 -21.42 -30.50
C LYS A 671 2.70 -21.32 -30.37
N GLU A 672 3.40 -21.24 -31.47
CA GLU A 672 4.86 -21.09 -31.49
C GLU A 672 5.33 -19.78 -30.83
N PHE A 673 4.61 -18.68 -31.08
CA PHE A 673 4.86 -17.40 -30.42
C PHE A 673 4.37 -17.37 -28.95
N GLY A 674 3.88 -18.49 -28.44
CA GLY A 674 3.50 -18.66 -27.03
C GLY A 674 2.31 -17.79 -26.58
N LEU A 675 1.44 -17.40 -27.52
CA LEU A 675 0.20 -16.68 -27.20
C LEU A 675 -0.84 -17.62 -26.63
N TYR A 676 -1.05 -18.75 -27.28
CA TYR A 676 -2.07 -19.73 -26.89
C TYR A 676 -1.49 -21.15 -26.83
N ARG A 677 -1.82 -21.88 -25.78
CA ARG A 677 -1.56 -23.33 -25.71
C ARG A 677 -2.52 -24.12 -26.61
N HIS A 678 -3.77 -23.67 -26.65
CA HIS A 678 -4.88 -24.21 -27.39
C HIS A 678 -5.56 -23.09 -28.18
N PRO A 679 -5.05 -22.79 -29.41
CA PRO A 679 -5.67 -21.80 -30.27
C PRO A 679 -7.06 -22.23 -30.72
N ASP A 680 -8.02 -21.32 -30.71
CA ASP A 680 -9.40 -21.59 -31.12
C ASP A 680 -9.50 -22.03 -32.59
N THR A 681 -10.58 -22.74 -32.92
CA THR A 681 -10.84 -23.28 -34.25
C THR A 681 -11.93 -22.52 -35.02
N ASN A 682 -12.41 -21.42 -34.46
CA ASN A 682 -13.39 -20.55 -35.08
C ASN A 682 -12.70 -19.47 -35.95
N TYR A 683 -13.38 -18.96 -36.98
CA TYR A 683 -12.83 -17.93 -37.87
C TYR A 683 -12.60 -16.58 -37.20
N PRO A 684 -13.45 -16.08 -36.24
CA PRO A 684 -13.19 -14.84 -35.52
C PRO A 684 -11.83 -14.79 -34.81
N PHE A 685 -11.21 -15.94 -34.52
CA PHE A 685 -9.88 -16.05 -33.95
C PHE A 685 -8.83 -15.16 -34.64
N ILE A 686 -8.87 -15.05 -35.99
CA ILE A 686 -7.90 -14.23 -36.75
C ILE A 686 -8.04 -12.73 -36.47
N LEU A 687 -9.18 -12.28 -35.97
CA LEU A 687 -9.45 -10.93 -35.55
C LEU A 687 -9.27 -10.71 -34.04
N GLY A 688 -8.80 -11.74 -33.31
CA GLY A 688 -8.49 -11.65 -31.90
C GLY A 688 -9.68 -11.80 -30.95
N ASP A 689 -10.56 -12.75 -31.26
CA ASP A 689 -11.69 -13.10 -30.39
C ASP A 689 -11.24 -13.86 -29.13
N GLN A 690 -10.20 -14.69 -29.22
CA GLN A 690 -9.63 -15.39 -28.07
C GLN A 690 -8.81 -14.46 -27.17
N ASN A 691 -9.06 -14.51 -25.84
CA ASN A 691 -8.42 -13.64 -24.85
C ASN A 691 -6.91 -13.89 -24.72
N VAL A 692 -6.16 -12.83 -24.47
CA VAL A 692 -4.73 -12.83 -24.16
C VAL A 692 -4.40 -11.68 -23.19
N ASN A 693 -3.32 -11.79 -22.41
CA ASN A 693 -2.87 -10.67 -21.59
C ASN A 693 -1.78 -9.84 -22.29
N LEU A 694 -1.63 -8.60 -21.84
CA LEU A 694 -0.70 -7.64 -22.46
C LEU A 694 0.76 -8.11 -22.40
N LEU A 695 1.18 -8.80 -21.33
CA LEU A 695 2.53 -9.32 -21.18
C LEU A 695 2.84 -10.35 -22.27
N SER A 696 1.92 -11.29 -22.52
CA SER A 696 2.09 -12.35 -23.51
C SER A 696 2.18 -11.80 -24.93
N ILE A 697 1.35 -10.81 -25.28
CA ILE A 697 1.38 -10.25 -26.63
C ILE A 697 2.63 -9.38 -26.86
N CYS A 698 3.09 -8.61 -25.84
CA CYS A 698 4.36 -7.89 -25.90
C CYS A 698 5.55 -8.85 -26.09
N ARG A 699 5.55 -9.99 -25.42
CA ARG A 699 6.54 -11.04 -25.57
C ARG A 699 6.56 -11.62 -26.99
N ALA A 700 5.40 -11.89 -27.56
CA ALA A 700 5.27 -12.38 -28.93
C ALA A 700 5.77 -11.36 -29.97
N TYR A 701 5.51 -10.07 -29.76
CA TYR A 701 6.00 -9.00 -30.63
C TYR A 701 7.52 -8.83 -30.55
N ALA A 702 8.13 -9.07 -29.38
CA ALA A 702 9.59 -9.19 -29.28
C ALA A 702 10.14 -10.30 -30.18
N GLY A 703 9.39 -11.42 -30.33
CA GLY A 703 9.72 -12.51 -31.22
C GLY A 703 9.68 -12.13 -32.71
N ILE A 704 8.76 -11.29 -33.12
CA ILE A 704 8.69 -10.79 -34.51
C ILE A 704 9.94 -9.99 -34.87
N ASP A 705 10.48 -9.19 -33.94
CA ASP A 705 11.69 -8.41 -34.18
C ASP A 705 12.95 -9.27 -34.15
N THR A 706 13.07 -10.14 -33.18
CA THR A 706 14.34 -10.80 -32.85
C THR A 706 14.50 -12.20 -33.44
N GLY A 707 13.43 -12.84 -33.92
CA GLY A 707 13.40 -14.25 -34.29
C GLY A 707 13.46 -15.23 -33.11
N TYR A 708 13.40 -14.73 -31.90
CA TYR A 708 13.46 -15.52 -30.65
C TYR A 708 12.38 -15.08 -29.69
N LEU A 709 11.73 -16.03 -29.06
CA LEU A 709 10.80 -15.76 -28.00
C LEU A 709 11.56 -15.64 -26.66
N PRO A 710 11.72 -14.44 -26.09
CA PRO A 710 12.49 -14.27 -24.87
C PRO A 710 11.76 -14.84 -23.67
N GLN A 711 12.51 -15.40 -22.70
CA GLN A 711 11.94 -15.75 -21.41
C GLN A 711 11.70 -14.46 -20.59
N ILE A 712 10.50 -14.35 -19.98
CA ILE A 712 10.20 -13.19 -19.13
C ILE A 712 11.09 -13.20 -17.90
N GLN A 713 11.82 -12.12 -17.69
CA GLN A 713 12.72 -11.90 -16.56
C GLN A 713 12.18 -10.75 -15.70
N PHE A 714 12.17 -10.95 -14.41
CA PHE A 714 11.77 -9.92 -13.44
C PHE A 714 12.80 -9.80 -12.28
N ILE A 715 13.68 -10.77 -12.13
CA ILE A 715 14.84 -10.73 -11.20
C ILE A 715 16.08 -10.46 -12.04
N ALA A 716 16.90 -9.50 -11.62
CA ALA A 716 18.16 -9.22 -12.25
C ALA A 716 19.18 -10.37 -12.02
N PRO A 717 19.96 -10.77 -13.00
CA PRO A 717 21.01 -11.74 -12.82
C PRO A 717 21.99 -11.30 -11.72
N SER A 718 22.37 -12.21 -10.82
CA SER A 718 23.35 -11.90 -9.77
C SER A 718 24.72 -11.56 -10.42
N ILE A 719 25.51 -10.70 -9.76
CA ILE A 719 26.82 -10.27 -10.25
C ILE A 719 27.75 -11.46 -10.48
N SER A 720 27.65 -12.51 -9.65
CA SER A 720 28.41 -13.76 -9.80
C SER A 720 27.99 -14.60 -11.00
N ALA A 721 26.75 -14.44 -11.49
CA ALA A 721 26.24 -15.16 -12.66
C ALA A 721 26.52 -14.43 -14.00
N ARG A 722 27.12 -13.22 -13.97
CA ARG A 722 27.40 -12.46 -15.20
C ARG A 722 28.43 -13.13 -16.13
N LYS A 723 29.30 -14.01 -15.60
CA LYS A 723 30.14 -14.87 -16.40
C LYS A 723 29.37 -16.12 -16.85
N GLY A 724 28.58 -15.99 -17.92
CA GLY A 724 27.90 -17.12 -18.55
C GLY A 724 26.37 -17.16 -18.36
N VAL A 725 25.68 -16.03 -18.17
CA VAL A 725 24.21 -15.98 -18.29
C VAL A 725 23.85 -16.30 -19.73
N ILE A 726 23.52 -17.56 -19.98
CA ILE A 726 22.83 -17.97 -21.22
C ILE A 726 21.47 -17.31 -21.20
N LEU A 727 21.24 -16.33 -22.07
CA LEU A 727 19.93 -15.76 -22.30
C LEU A 727 19.00 -16.89 -22.71
N GLN A 728 18.11 -17.29 -21.81
CA GLN A 728 17.11 -18.31 -22.15
C GLN A 728 16.10 -17.69 -23.11
N ARG A 729 16.18 -18.03 -24.34
CA ARG A 729 15.30 -17.63 -25.44
C ARG A 729 15.03 -18.84 -26.33
N THR A 730 13.77 -18.98 -26.72
CA THR A 730 13.35 -20.08 -27.61
C THR A 730 13.41 -19.57 -29.05
N PRO A 731 14.18 -20.22 -29.96
CA PRO A 731 14.15 -19.85 -31.38
C PRO A 731 12.72 -20.03 -31.93
N ILE A 732 12.31 -19.13 -32.79
CA ILE A 732 11.12 -19.26 -33.60
C ILE A 732 11.56 -19.96 -34.89
N THR A 733 11.23 -21.22 -35.05
CA THR A 733 11.72 -22.07 -36.13
C THR A 733 10.75 -22.18 -37.30
N GLY A 734 9.46 -21.96 -37.06
CA GLY A 734 8.42 -22.02 -38.08
C GLY A 734 8.30 -20.80 -38.99
N VAL A 735 9.15 -19.75 -38.77
CA VAL A 735 9.14 -18.54 -39.57
C VAL A 735 10.55 -18.21 -40.03
N ASP A 736 10.74 -18.07 -41.33
CA ASP A 736 12.05 -17.70 -41.90
C ASP A 736 12.38 -16.21 -41.69
N PRO A 737 13.68 -15.83 -41.74
CA PRO A 737 14.13 -14.46 -41.48
C PRO A 737 13.56 -13.41 -42.45
N ILE A 738 13.26 -13.78 -43.71
CA ILE A 738 12.65 -12.87 -44.70
C ILE A 738 11.23 -12.53 -44.27
N THR A 739 10.44 -13.53 -43.87
CA THR A 739 9.08 -13.33 -43.39
C THR A 739 9.05 -12.40 -42.16
N LEU A 740 9.94 -12.61 -41.18
CA LEU A 740 10.04 -11.75 -40.01
C LEU A 740 10.39 -10.31 -40.40
N PHE A 741 11.34 -10.15 -41.33
CA PHE A 741 11.71 -8.83 -41.85
C PHE A 741 10.54 -8.15 -42.54
N GLN A 742 9.85 -8.85 -43.48
CA GLN A 742 8.70 -8.29 -44.20
C GLN A 742 7.58 -7.91 -43.22
N MET A 743 7.30 -8.77 -42.20
CA MET A 743 6.28 -8.46 -41.18
C MET A 743 6.63 -7.19 -40.38
N ARG A 744 7.88 -7.09 -39.89
CA ARG A 744 8.36 -5.88 -39.21
C ARG A 744 8.24 -4.66 -40.12
N TYR A 745 8.59 -4.78 -41.40
CA TYR A 745 8.52 -3.70 -42.38
C TYR A 745 7.08 -3.25 -42.65
N LEU A 746 6.12 -4.17 -42.69
CA LEU A 746 4.68 -3.87 -42.69
C LEU A 746 4.26 -3.12 -41.43
N MET A 747 4.75 -3.55 -40.25
CA MET A 747 4.43 -2.92 -38.97
C MET A 747 5.02 -1.52 -38.82
N GLN A 748 6.17 -1.20 -39.46
CA GLN A 748 6.68 0.17 -39.58
C GLN A 748 5.72 1.05 -40.41
N GLY A 749 5.08 0.51 -41.44
CA GLY A 749 4.07 1.19 -42.22
C GLY A 749 2.82 1.58 -41.42
N VAL A 750 2.39 0.74 -40.45
CA VAL A 750 1.29 1.10 -39.53
C VAL A 750 1.60 2.37 -38.75
N VAL A 751 2.88 2.53 -38.34
CA VAL A 751 3.34 3.72 -37.58
C VAL A 751 3.51 4.93 -38.49
N ALA A 752 4.03 4.73 -39.68
CA ALA A 752 4.34 5.84 -40.59
C ALA A 752 3.09 6.47 -41.26
N ARG A 753 2.14 5.64 -41.71
CA ARG A 753 1.01 6.08 -42.55
C ARG A 753 -0.31 5.30 -42.32
N GLY A 754 -0.26 4.28 -41.44
CA GLY A 754 -1.44 3.46 -41.07
C GLY A 754 -2.19 3.99 -39.87
N THR A 755 -2.89 3.08 -39.18
CA THR A 755 -3.79 3.37 -38.06
C THR A 755 -3.14 4.04 -36.86
N ALA A 756 -1.80 4.03 -36.73
CA ALA A 756 -1.08 4.72 -35.66
C ALA A 756 -0.42 6.04 -36.09
N ALA A 757 -0.50 6.42 -37.35
CA ALA A 757 0.26 7.53 -37.92
C ALA A 757 -0.02 8.87 -37.22
N LEU A 758 -1.28 9.16 -36.89
CA LEU A 758 -1.66 10.38 -36.18
C LEU A 758 -0.88 10.61 -34.89
N ALA A 759 -0.64 9.54 -34.15
CA ALA A 759 0.06 9.63 -32.86
C ALA A 759 1.58 9.45 -32.98
N MET A 760 2.08 8.74 -34.00
CA MET A 760 3.41 8.16 -34.02
C MET A 760 4.23 8.38 -35.29
N SER A 761 3.73 9.04 -36.34
CA SER A 761 4.46 9.19 -37.62
C SER A 761 5.84 9.78 -37.45
N ASN A 762 6.06 10.67 -36.50
CA ASN A 762 7.37 11.26 -36.19
C ASN A 762 8.36 10.30 -35.51
N LEU A 763 7.95 9.07 -35.20
CA LEU A 763 8.77 7.98 -34.65
C LEU A 763 9.15 6.95 -35.71
N ALA A 764 8.61 7.06 -36.92
CA ALA A 764 9.02 6.25 -38.05
C ALA A 764 10.39 6.73 -38.59
N PRO A 765 11.26 5.82 -39.07
CA PRO A 765 11.09 4.36 -39.19
C PRO A 765 11.53 3.55 -37.98
N ASP A 766 11.91 4.18 -36.88
CA ASP A 766 12.52 3.55 -35.72
C ASP A 766 11.56 2.66 -34.91
N VAL A 767 10.26 2.78 -35.12
CA VAL A 767 9.23 2.03 -34.39
C VAL A 767 8.38 1.22 -35.37
N ALA A 768 8.21 -0.05 -35.08
CA ALA A 768 7.22 -0.92 -35.69
C ALA A 768 6.11 -1.23 -34.67
N GLY A 769 4.86 -1.41 -35.12
CA GLY A 769 3.78 -1.68 -34.18
C GLY A 769 2.45 -1.99 -34.84
N LYS A 770 1.43 -2.28 -34.01
CA LYS A 770 0.08 -2.57 -34.44
C LYS A 770 -0.94 -2.03 -33.46
N THR A 771 -2.02 -1.47 -33.96
CA THR A 771 -3.22 -1.10 -33.20
C THR A 771 -4.13 -2.30 -33.00
N GLY A 772 -4.82 -2.35 -31.85
CA GLY A 772 -5.90 -3.27 -31.58
C GLY A 772 -7.15 -2.51 -31.12
N THR A 773 -8.28 -2.87 -31.68
CA THR A 773 -9.59 -2.41 -31.25
C THR A 773 -10.48 -3.64 -31.22
N THR A 774 -11.25 -3.83 -30.16
CA THR A 774 -12.22 -4.89 -30.04
C THR A 774 -13.57 -4.45 -30.59
N GLU A 775 -14.43 -5.42 -30.90
CA GLU A 775 -15.82 -5.15 -31.31
C GLU A 775 -16.50 -4.16 -30.35
N ASP A 776 -17.30 -3.25 -30.87
CA ASP A 776 -17.94 -2.15 -30.15
C ASP A 776 -16.96 -1.21 -29.41
N SER A 777 -15.71 -1.18 -29.82
CA SER A 777 -14.68 -0.37 -29.12
C SER A 777 -14.66 -0.58 -27.61
N ARG A 778 -14.83 -1.85 -27.13
CA ARG A 778 -14.84 -2.18 -25.69
C ARG A 778 -13.45 -2.05 -25.06
N SER A 779 -12.41 -2.20 -25.88
CA SER A 779 -11.03 -1.96 -25.44
C SER A 779 -10.16 -1.54 -26.62
N THR A 780 -9.11 -0.80 -26.29
CA THR A 780 -8.13 -0.30 -27.24
C THR A 780 -6.73 -0.74 -26.84
N TRP A 781 -5.93 -1.14 -27.81
CA TRP A 781 -4.59 -1.64 -27.62
C TRP A 781 -3.64 -1.00 -28.61
N PHE A 782 -2.39 -0.90 -28.19
CA PHE A 782 -1.26 -0.69 -29.10
C PHE A 782 -0.05 -1.41 -28.55
N VAL A 783 0.63 -2.17 -29.41
CA VAL A 783 1.95 -2.73 -29.11
C VAL A 783 2.90 -2.26 -30.19
N GLY A 784 3.96 -1.58 -29.75
CA GLY A 784 5.05 -1.14 -30.62
C GLY A 784 6.40 -1.58 -30.08
N PHE A 785 7.39 -1.69 -30.96
CA PHE A 785 8.73 -2.09 -30.59
C PHE A 785 9.79 -1.38 -31.39
N THR A 786 10.98 -1.32 -30.80
CA THR A 786 12.26 -0.94 -31.41
C THR A 786 13.21 -2.12 -31.21
N PRO A 787 14.42 -2.13 -31.76
CA PRO A 787 15.41 -3.18 -31.51
C PRO A 787 15.78 -3.37 -30.03
N LYS A 788 15.45 -2.42 -29.15
CA LYS A 788 15.80 -2.43 -27.73
C LYS A 788 14.63 -2.74 -26.81
N ILE A 789 13.45 -2.17 -27.08
CA ILE A 789 12.31 -2.28 -26.17
C ILE A 789 11.02 -2.55 -26.93
N VAL A 790 10.14 -3.31 -26.26
CA VAL A 790 8.73 -3.47 -26.65
C VAL A 790 7.88 -2.72 -25.65
N VAL A 791 6.96 -1.91 -26.13
CA VAL A 791 6.03 -1.13 -25.31
C VAL A 791 4.60 -1.48 -25.70
N GLY A 792 3.82 -1.99 -24.74
CA GLY A 792 2.41 -2.28 -24.93
C GLY A 792 1.53 -1.44 -24.02
N ALA A 793 0.41 -0.97 -24.54
CA ALA A 793 -0.65 -0.33 -23.77
C ALA A 793 -2.01 -0.95 -24.08
N TYR A 794 -2.81 -1.09 -23.02
CA TYR A 794 -4.21 -1.50 -23.03
C TYR A 794 -5.04 -0.43 -22.31
N VAL A 795 -6.19 -0.08 -22.86
CA VAL A 795 -7.17 0.82 -22.22
C VAL A 795 -8.59 0.25 -22.43
N GLY A 796 -9.37 0.22 -21.34
CA GLY A 796 -10.74 -0.29 -21.35
C GLY A 796 -11.41 -0.14 -19.99
N TYR A 797 -12.69 -0.44 -19.91
CA TYR A 797 -13.40 -0.53 -18.65
C TYR A 797 -13.18 -1.88 -17.97
N ASP A 798 -13.16 -1.90 -16.65
CA ASP A 798 -13.03 -3.14 -15.87
C ASP A 798 -14.20 -4.10 -16.16
N MET A 799 -15.42 -3.57 -16.22
CA MET A 799 -16.59 -4.23 -16.78
C MET A 799 -16.69 -3.85 -18.26
N PRO A 800 -16.46 -4.80 -19.19
CA PRO A 800 -16.42 -4.51 -20.62
C PRO A 800 -17.69 -3.82 -21.13
N ARG A 801 -17.53 -2.65 -21.71
CA ARG A 801 -18.59 -1.85 -22.36
C ARG A 801 -17.96 -0.93 -23.39
N SER A 802 -18.73 -0.44 -24.33
CA SER A 802 -18.26 0.47 -25.37
C SER A 802 -17.59 1.71 -24.76
N MET A 803 -16.47 2.09 -25.33
CA MET A 803 -15.75 3.34 -25.07
C MET A 803 -16.19 4.45 -26.04
N GLY A 804 -17.08 4.17 -26.98
CA GLY A 804 -17.54 5.08 -28.03
C GLY A 804 -16.82 4.88 -29.37
N GLU A 805 -17.45 5.29 -30.45
CA GLU A 805 -17.01 5.03 -31.84
C GLU A 805 -15.61 5.54 -32.14
N ASN A 806 -15.21 6.70 -31.59
CA ASN A 806 -13.88 7.28 -31.80
C ASN A 806 -12.76 6.68 -30.90
N ALA A 807 -13.10 5.75 -30.03
CA ALA A 807 -12.15 5.12 -29.13
C ALA A 807 -11.50 3.90 -29.80
N VAL A 808 -10.54 4.14 -30.66
CA VAL A 808 -9.76 3.09 -31.34
C VAL A 808 -8.31 3.05 -30.85
N GLY A 809 -7.60 1.97 -31.17
CA GLY A 809 -6.21 1.80 -30.77
C GLY A 809 -5.29 2.95 -31.14
N GLY A 810 -5.51 3.56 -32.32
CA GLY A 810 -4.75 4.70 -32.83
C GLY A 810 -4.97 6.01 -32.06
N THR A 811 -6.19 6.24 -31.54
CA THR A 811 -6.54 7.49 -30.86
C THR A 811 -6.37 7.43 -29.34
N VAL A 812 -6.40 6.25 -28.72
CA VAL A 812 -6.33 6.10 -27.25
C VAL A 812 -5.03 5.45 -26.80
N ALA A 813 -4.73 4.22 -27.28
CA ALA A 813 -3.57 3.47 -26.79
C ALA A 813 -2.24 3.90 -27.44
N ALA A 814 -2.24 4.20 -28.76
CA ALA A 814 -1.05 4.63 -29.48
C ALA A 814 -0.43 5.93 -28.94
N PRO A 815 -1.17 6.98 -28.57
CA PRO A 815 -0.61 8.19 -27.95
C PRO A 815 0.14 7.92 -26.64
N ILE A 816 -0.35 6.98 -25.82
CA ILE A 816 0.32 6.56 -24.58
C ILE A 816 1.69 5.97 -24.89
N VAL A 817 1.75 5.04 -25.85
CA VAL A 817 2.98 4.38 -26.25
C VAL A 817 3.93 5.35 -26.96
N ALA A 818 3.41 6.25 -27.79
CA ALA A 818 4.21 7.31 -28.43
C ALA A 818 4.91 8.21 -27.41
N GLN A 819 4.20 8.61 -26.35
CA GLN A 819 4.78 9.39 -25.27
C GLN A 819 5.90 8.62 -24.56
N ILE A 820 5.72 7.32 -24.36
CA ILE A 820 6.74 6.46 -23.73
C ILE A 820 7.99 6.39 -24.60
N PHE A 821 7.88 6.12 -25.90
CA PHE A 821 9.04 6.07 -26.80
C PHE A 821 9.79 7.41 -26.82
N ARG A 822 9.11 8.53 -27.01
CA ARG A 822 9.73 9.87 -27.02
C ARG A 822 10.51 10.18 -25.75
N GLN A 823 10.02 9.72 -24.59
CA GLN A 823 10.69 9.95 -23.30
C GLN A 823 11.78 8.90 -23.04
N SER A 824 11.56 7.64 -23.43
CA SER A 824 12.57 6.58 -23.24
C SER A 824 13.84 6.80 -24.06
N TYR A 825 13.76 7.44 -25.23
CA TYR A 825 14.92 7.80 -26.04
C TYR A 825 15.89 8.73 -25.30
N LYS A 826 15.39 9.54 -24.37
CA LYS A 826 16.21 10.49 -23.59
C LYS A 826 16.91 9.86 -22.40
N VAL A 827 16.41 8.75 -21.85
CA VAL A 827 16.83 8.26 -20.54
C VAL A 827 17.32 6.81 -20.53
N TYR A 828 16.95 6.01 -21.52
CA TYR A 828 17.28 4.57 -21.51
C TYR A 828 17.85 4.06 -22.83
N ALA A 829 17.16 4.28 -23.94
CA ALA A 829 17.48 3.68 -25.23
C ALA A 829 17.27 4.73 -26.32
N PRO A 830 18.32 5.40 -26.79
CA PRO A 830 18.21 6.24 -27.98
C PRO A 830 17.67 5.44 -29.18
N ALA A 831 17.07 6.15 -30.12
CA ALA A 831 16.58 5.55 -31.36
C ALA A 831 17.72 4.79 -32.05
N GLU A 832 17.45 3.57 -32.47
CA GLU A 832 18.36 2.75 -33.28
C GLU A 832 17.59 2.23 -34.49
N PRO A 833 18.22 2.21 -35.66
CA PRO A 833 17.62 1.60 -36.84
C PRO A 833 17.43 0.10 -36.63
N PHE A 834 16.40 -0.44 -37.23
CA PHE A 834 16.22 -1.90 -37.25
C PHE A 834 17.36 -2.59 -38.04
N PRO A 835 17.62 -3.87 -37.78
CA PRO A 835 18.61 -4.62 -38.55
C PRO A 835 18.32 -4.57 -40.05
N PRO A 836 19.37 -4.59 -40.88
CA PRO A 836 19.22 -4.58 -42.33
C PRO A 836 18.44 -5.82 -42.82
N PRO A 837 17.93 -5.80 -44.05
CA PRO A 837 17.27 -6.92 -44.67
C PRO A 837 18.17 -8.15 -44.75
N PRO A 838 17.62 -9.35 -44.49
CA PRO A 838 18.37 -10.57 -44.73
C PRO A 838 18.57 -10.80 -46.26
N PRO A 839 19.56 -11.67 -46.66
CA PRO A 839 19.68 -12.09 -48.05
C PRO A 839 18.37 -12.64 -48.60
N GLY A 840 18.05 -12.35 -49.86
CA GLY A 840 16.82 -12.77 -50.53
C GLY A 840 15.66 -11.79 -50.39
N VAL A 841 15.92 -10.56 -49.92
CA VAL A 841 14.97 -9.42 -49.97
C VAL A 841 15.42 -8.45 -51.05
N THR A 842 14.50 -8.09 -51.93
CA THR A 842 14.68 -7.05 -52.98
C THR A 842 13.65 -5.93 -52.78
N PHE A 843 14.02 -4.71 -53.04
CA PHE A 843 13.17 -3.54 -52.92
C PHE A 843 12.71 -3.00 -54.26
N PHE A 844 11.41 -2.70 -54.38
CA PHE A 844 10.84 -2.03 -55.55
C PHE A 844 9.98 -0.87 -55.12
N ILE A 845 9.92 0.15 -55.96
CA ILE A 845 8.96 1.23 -55.84
C ILE A 845 7.61 0.66 -56.25
N THR A 846 6.61 0.75 -55.37
CA THR A 846 5.30 0.13 -55.54
C THR A 846 4.19 1.13 -55.25
N ASP A 847 3.21 1.21 -56.12
CA ASP A 847 1.98 1.95 -55.83
C ASP A 847 1.22 1.30 -54.67
N ARG A 848 0.90 2.12 -53.68
CA ARG A 848 0.27 1.66 -52.43
C ARG A 848 -1.21 1.35 -52.57
N HIS A 849 -1.86 1.75 -53.68
CA HIS A 849 -3.28 1.57 -53.89
C HIS A 849 -3.60 0.39 -54.81
N ASN A 850 -2.78 0.16 -55.84
CA ASN A 850 -3.00 -0.93 -56.79
C ASN A 850 -1.91 -2.00 -56.78
N GLY A 851 -0.78 -1.80 -56.06
CA GLY A 851 0.31 -2.78 -55.91
C GLY A 851 1.21 -2.92 -57.13
N GLN A 852 1.11 -2.07 -58.12
CA GLN A 852 2.00 -2.11 -59.30
C GLN A 852 3.39 -1.61 -58.96
N ILE A 853 4.38 -2.24 -59.59
CA ILE A 853 5.78 -1.80 -59.46
C ILE A 853 5.95 -0.60 -60.40
N GLU A 854 6.48 0.50 -59.84
CA GLU A 854 6.65 1.74 -60.51
C GLU A 854 8.16 2.09 -60.71
N SER A 855 8.44 2.90 -61.70
CA SER A 855 9.83 3.33 -61.99
C SER A 855 10.23 4.60 -61.21
N LYS A 856 9.32 5.32 -60.64
CA LYS A 856 9.54 6.60 -59.93
C LYS A 856 8.79 6.70 -58.64
N MET A 857 9.38 7.39 -57.65
CA MET A 857 8.75 7.74 -56.40
C MET A 857 7.86 8.97 -56.55
N ASP A 858 6.65 8.89 -56.03
CA ASP A 858 5.70 9.98 -55.89
C ASP A 858 4.93 9.88 -54.58
N ASN A 859 3.83 10.63 -54.41
CA ASN A 859 3.04 10.64 -53.17
C ASN A 859 2.23 9.35 -52.94
N ASP A 860 1.96 8.57 -53.98
CA ASP A 860 1.17 7.36 -53.96
C ASP A 860 2.04 6.07 -53.97
N THR A 861 3.36 6.22 -54.09
CA THR A 861 4.29 5.11 -54.12
C THR A 861 5.03 4.97 -52.80
N ILE A 862 5.54 3.74 -52.54
CA ILE A 862 6.37 3.38 -51.40
C ILE A 862 7.47 2.44 -51.86
N VAL A 863 8.58 2.43 -51.13
CA VAL A 863 9.59 1.36 -51.25
C VAL A 863 9.04 0.11 -50.55
N GLU A 864 8.87 -0.97 -51.30
CA GLU A 864 8.30 -2.24 -50.77
C GLU A 864 9.34 -3.34 -50.81
N ALA A 865 9.29 -4.22 -49.79
CA ALA A 865 10.23 -5.33 -49.62
C ALA A 865 9.64 -6.65 -50.16
N TYR A 866 10.24 -7.19 -51.17
CA TYR A 866 9.82 -8.45 -51.79
C TYR A 866 10.79 -9.58 -51.50
N ARG A 867 10.23 -10.78 -51.41
CA ARG A 867 11.05 -12.03 -51.39
C ARG A 867 11.47 -12.32 -52.83
N SER A 868 12.79 -12.46 -53.08
CA SER A 868 13.37 -12.63 -54.41
C SER A 868 13.08 -14.00 -55.07
N SER A 869 12.73 -15.03 -54.32
CA SER A 869 12.69 -16.44 -54.76
C SER A 869 11.30 -17.04 -55.06
N ARG A 870 10.23 -16.32 -54.85
CA ARG A 870 8.85 -16.83 -55.13
C ARG A 870 7.93 -15.70 -55.53
N VAL A 871 7.50 -15.69 -56.79
CA VAL A 871 6.28 -15.00 -57.23
C VAL A 871 5.19 -16.05 -57.31
N ILE A 872 4.19 -16.00 -56.47
CA ILE A 872 3.00 -16.83 -56.60
C ILE A 872 2.11 -16.10 -57.61
N GLU A 873 1.99 -16.67 -58.81
CA GLU A 873 0.88 -16.40 -59.70
C GLU A 873 -0.40 -16.86 -58.99
N LYS A 874 -1.37 -16.02 -58.90
CA LYS A 874 -2.67 -16.12 -58.19
C LYS A 874 -3.01 -17.51 -57.62
N PRO A 875 -2.85 -17.75 -56.32
CA PRO A 875 -3.16 -19.06 -55.70
C PRO A 875 -4.68 -19.27 -55.70
N GLU A 876 -5.07 -20.52 -55.86
CA GLU A 876 -6.47 -20.94 -55.65
C GLU A 876 -6.84 -20.80 -54.16
N ARG A 877 -8.08 -20.42 -53.91
CA ARG A 877 -8.60 -20.38 -52.53
C ARG A 877 -8.59 -21.79 -51.93
N SER A 878 -8.09 -21.92 -50.72
CA SER A 878 -8.18 -23.17 -50.00
C SER A 878 -9.67 -23.61 -49.89
N SER A 879 -9.97 -24.86 -50.18
CA SER A 879 -11.31 -25.42 -49.92
C SER A 879 -11.58 -25.32 -48.41
N LEU A 880 -12.35 -24.34 -48.03
CA LEU A 880 -12.80 -24.14 -46.65
C LEU A 880 -14.02 -25.02 -46.31
#